data_eeb57a1aed05f83df0cb50d6fce0545b
#
_entry.id   eeb57a1aed05f83df0cb50d6fce0545b
#
_cell.length_a   1.000
_cell.length_b   1.000
_cell.length_c   1.000
_cell.angle_alpha   90.00
_cell.angle_beta   90.00
_cell.angle_gamma   90.00
#
_symmetry.space_group_name_H-M   'P 1'
#
loop_
_entity.id
_entity.type
_entity.pdbx_description
1 polymer ?
#
loop_
_entity_poly.entity_id
_entity_poly.type
_entity_poly.pdbx_seq_one_letter_code
_entity_poly.pdbx_strand_id
1 'polypeptide(L)'
;MGLAEKTLARIKRAVSENKPNPEVTGARNPRDARTDEVHVYNALWGIPPKLSGMPNSALQRINSFLDHGRPKSMTILTFDPNTEPAETKQRLLDTGRIRPEVALINLWHDLRGLSDEELATFDGTEVVEPVPAVDGQREEQAPTHIVFRAEDTGKVIRRHHYRADGTLLVTDLCDASTARRVILHDHAETPLIEWDQARDLYNQWVERAVTPEPSLVIVDDKRIGEFIHEITPRRFKLALFVHGTHLKDASAGNYGQYLPQRAETMRNLESFDLVAVQSQQQIDAIAALGIGVKKIRLLPSAVPDSAYPNLDNTARSESAGTVVANLSKLKRVDHAIIALHHVRQTGHQATLTVCGTGPERDTLATLVSERNLEGAVSLAGQVTNVPERLARSSFSTLTSTTEGLSLAVIESMAAGCIPIAYDTKYGPRDIITHGVNGYIVDYGNPHALAEQISEFLSLDETTKKGMREAAVVRARDFDSEHAYARWKAALEEPVKVHDPKPFKSPNYARVRTLAITPGKDAVQLAIVFADEEKIDNKNLRLVLKDRASNYFAQAFSTPDGWQRTDDRTVYNFSIPYAVFSQSAGRKFDVHVRKIGAAWEAKARLKLPSTIDAIEANGLSWFRTEYGNFSVKCLAVANE
;
A
#
# COMPACT_ATOMS: atom_id res chain seq x y z
N MET A 1 -36.43 -25.73 -8.37
CA MET A 1 -35.18 -25.39 -9.06
C MET A 1 -34.05 -25.75 -8.13
N GLY A 2 -33.23 -26.71 -8.53
CA GLY A 2 -32.11 -27.20 -7.72
C GLY A 2 -30.99 -26.14 -7.56
N LEU A 3 -30.09 -26.34 -6.61
CA LEU A 3 -28.93 -25.48 -6.35
C LEU A 3 -28.10 -25.26 -7.63
N ALA A 4 -27.89 -26.32 -8.41
CA ALA A 4 -27.18 -26.29 -9.69
C ALA A 4 -27.83 -25.37 -10.74
N GLU A 5 -29.16 -25.36 -10.85
CA GLU A 5 -29.88 -24.46 -11.79
C GLU A 5 -29.77 -23.00 -11.39
N LYS A 6 -29.81 -22.69 -10.07
CA LYS A 6 -29.63 -21.34 -9.56
C LYS A 6 -28.20 -20.85 -9.80
N THR A 7 -27.20 -21.72 -9.63
CA THR A 7 -25.79 -21.42 -9.89
C THR A 7 -25.55 -21.18 -11.37
N LEU A 8 -26.07 -22.04 -12.25
CA LEU A 8 -25.96 -21.89 -13.70
C LEU A 8 -26.63 -20.59 -14.21
N ALA A 9 -27.79 -20.23 -13.63
CA ALA A 9 -28.46 -18.98 -13.97
C ALA A 9 -27.64 -17.74 -13.53
N ARG A 10 -26.98 -17.78 -12.36
CA ARG A 10 -26.06 -16.74 -11.89
C ARG A 10 -24.83 -16.61 -12.79
N ILE A 11 -24.24 -17.76 -13.19
CA ILE A 11 -23.09 -17.78 -14.10
C ILE A 11 -23.47 -17.16 -15.46
N LYS A 12 -24.58 -17.57 -16.06
CA LYS A 12 -25.05 -17.02 -17.35
C LYS A 12 -25.29 -15.51 -17.27
N ARG A 13 -25.85 -15.03 -16.16
CA ARG A 13 -26.10 -13.60 -15.94
C ARG A 13 -24.80 -12.82 -15.79
N ALA A 14 -23.85 -13.30 -14.98
CA ALA A 14 -22.54 -12.66 -14.80
C ALA A 14 -21.73 -12.60 -16.10
N VAL A 15 -21.77 -13.65 -16.94
CA VAL A 15 -21.12 -13.67 -18.25
C VAL A 15 -21.77 -12.69 -19.22
N SER A 16 -23.11 -12.49 -19.12
CA SER A 16 -23.83 -11.54 -19.99
C SER A 16 -23.64 -10.06 -19.54
N GLU A 17 -23.47 -9.84 -18.23
CA GLU A 17 -23.25 -8.49 -17.67
C GLU A 17 -21.79 -8.01 -17.85
N ASN A 18 -20.84 -8.92 -18.01
CA ASN A 18 -19.41 -8.62 -18.26
C ASN A 18 -19.03 -8.62 -19.75
N LYS A 19 -19.96 -8.49 -20.67
CA LYS A 19 -19.59 -8.21 -22.05
C LYS A 19 -18.91 -6.84 -22.10
N PRO A 20 -17.72 -6.73 -22.75
CA PRO A 20 -17.06 -5.44 -22.89
C PRO A 20 -18.05 -4.46 -23.53
N ASN A 21 -18.15 -3.29 -22.92
CA ASN A 21 -19.00 -2.22 -23.43
C ASN A 21 -18.55 -1.90 -24.87
N PRO A 22 -19.36 -2.10 -25.92
CA PRO A 22 -18.95 -1.90 -27.29
C PRO A 22 -18.60 -0.43 -27.62
N GLU A 23 -18.85 0.52 -26.72
CA GLU A 23 -18.44 1.92 -26.89
C GLU A 23 -16.94 2.18 -26.67
N VAL A 24 -16.15 1.20 -26.18
CA VAL A 24 -14.68 1.35 -26.06
C VAL A 24 -13.96 1.04 -27.39
N THR A 25 -14.65 0.49 -28.39
CA THR A 25 -14.08 0.19 -29.73
C THR A 25 -14.17 1.34 -30.74
N GLY A 26 -14.45 2.54 -30.31
CA GLY A 26 -14.23 3.74 -31.13
C GLY A 26 -12.74 3.99 -31.27
N ALA A 27 -12.15 3.55 -32.39
CA ALA A 27 -10.78 3.85 -32.79
C ALA A 27 -10.55 5.37 -32.76
N ARG A 28 -10.15 5.92 -31.60
CA ARG A 28 -9.61 7.27 -31.51
C ARG A 28 -8.21 7.26 -32.11
N ASN A 29 -7.95 8.29 -32.92
CA ASN A 29 -6.68 8.54 -33.59
C ASN A 29 -5.52 8.38 -32.57
N PRO A 30 -4.49 7.54 -32.82
CA PRO A 30 -3.37 7.33 -31.89
C PRO A 30 -2.57 8.59 -31.55
N ARG A 31 -2.88 9.73 -32.18
CA ARG A 31 -2.17 11.01 -31.99
C ARG A 31 -2.64 11.87 -30.82
N ASP A 32 -3.70 11.50 -30.10
CA ASP A 32 -4.26 12.30 -29.00
C ASP A 32 -3.82 11.83 -27.59
N ALA A 33 -2.87 10.91 -27.49
CA ALA A 33 -2.50 10.31 -26.22
C ALA A 33 -1.35 11.06 -25.54
N ARG A 34 -1.67 11.93 -24.59
CA ARG A 34 -0.69 12.64 -23.75
C ARG A 34 0.22 11.73 -22.91
N THR A 35 -0.11 10.45 -22.75
CA THR A 35 0.72 9.45 -22.07
C THR A 35 1.91 8.97 -22.90
N ASP A 36 1.88 9.16 -24.21
CA ASP A 36 2.95 8.70 -25.12
C ASP A 36 4.14 9.69 -25.20
N GLU A 37 4.11 10.78 -24.42
CA GLU A 37 5.14 11.83 -24.43
C GLU A 37 5.80 12.08 -23.08
N VAL A 38 5.65 11.18 -22.12
CA VAL A 38 6.16 11.33 -20.73
C VAL A 38 7.34 10.41 -20.48
N HIS A 39 8.30 10.89 -19.70
CA HIS A 39 9.33 10.07 -19.07
C HIS A 39 8.75 9.41 -17.83
N VAL A 40 8.84 8.09 -17.70
CA VAL A 40 8.27 7.34 -16.56
C VAL A 40 9.38 6.80 -15.68
N TYR A 41 9.33 7.15 -14.42
CA TYR A 41 10.24 6.71 -13.38
C TYR A 41 9.49 5.85 -12.36
N ASN A 42 10.04 4.68 -12.01
CA ASN A 42 9.49 3.79 -11.00
C ASN A 42 10.44 3.73 -9.81
N ALA A 43 10.03 4.28 -8.68
CA ALA A 43 10.87 4.38 -7.49
C ALA A 43 10.68 3.16 -6.58
N LEU A 44 11.71 2.33 -6.49
CA LEU A 44 11.83 1.13 -5.68
C LEU A 44 13.00 1.31 -4.72
N TRP A 45 12.92 0.81 -3.48
CA TRP A 45 14.09 0.86 -2.61
C TRP A 45 15.25 0.05 -3.17
N GLY A 46 14.96 -1.18 -3.57
CA GLY A 46 15.90 -2.09 -4.23
C GLY A 46 15.15 -3.24 -4.89
N ILE A 47 15.85 -4.02 -5.67
CA ILE A 47 15.29 -5.17 -6.40
C ILE A 47 16.00 -6.45 -5.95
N PRO A 48 15.40 -7.22 -5.03
CA PRO A 48 16.03 -8.43 -4.51
C PRO A 48 16.21 -9.49 -5.59
N PRO A 49 17.18 -10.42 -5.44
CA PRO A 49 17.39 -11.52 -6.37
C PRO A 49 16.15 -12.40 -6.56
N LYS A 50 15.41 -12.66 -5.48
CA LYS A 50 14.12 -13.37 -5.52
C LYS A 50 12.99 -12.35 -5.55
N LEU A 51 12.34 -12.24 -6.71
CA LEU A 51 11.21 -11.34 -6.89
C LEU A 51 9.94 -11.96 -6.28
N SER A 52 9.23 -11.17 -5.49
CA SER A 52 7.92 -11.52 -4.94
C SER A 52 7.13 -10.26 -4.65
N GLY A 53 5.80 -10.36 -4.64
CA GLY A 53 4.92 -9.26 -4.24
C GLY A 53 5.18 -7.95 -4.99
N MET A 54 5.52 -6.88 -4.26
CA MET A 54 5.62 -5.51 -4.78
C MET A 54 6.63 -5.35 -5.93
N PRO A 55 7.92 -5.80 -5.84
CA PRO A 55 8.85 -5.64 -6.96
C PRO A 55 8.37 -6.32 -8.24
N ASN A 56 7.79 -7.53 -8.14
CA ASN A 56 7.25 -8.23 -9.29
C ASN A 56 6.09 -7.46 -9.94
N SER A 57 5.16 -6.94 -9.12
CA SER A 57 4.04 -6.12 -9.59
C SER A 57 4.50 -4.83 -10.28
N ALA A 58 5.54 -4.17 -9.75
CA ALA A 58 6.12 -2.97 -10.36
C ALA A 58 6.73 -3.27 -11.74
N LEU A 59 7.49 -4.38 -11.86
CA LEU A 59 8.08 -4.81 -13.14
C LEU A 59 7.01 -5.20 -14.17
N GLN A 60 5.93 -5.86 -13.76
CA GLN A 60 4.79 -6.17 -14.62
C GLN A 60 4.12 -4.89 -15.14
N ARG A 61 3.92 -3.87 -14.29
CA ARG A 61 3.41 -2.57 -14.71
C ARG A 61 4.34 -1.87 -15.69
N ILE A 62 5.66 -1.90 -15.45
CA ILE A 62 6.66 -1.35 -16.38
C ILE A 62 6.50 -1.98 -17.77
N ASN A 63 6.42 -3.31 -17.83
CA ASN A 63 6.23 -4.01 -19.10
C ASN A 63 4.87 -3.66 -19.74
N SER A 64 3.79 -3.58 -18.96
CA SER A 64 2.47 -3.17 -19.45
C SER A 64 2.49 -1.77 -20.10
N PHE A 65 3.24 -0.82 -19.50
CA PHE A 65 3.43 0.52 -20.10
C PHE A 65 4.22 0.48 -21.41
N LEU A 66 5.18 -0.45 -21.54
CA LEU A 66 5.96 -0.62 -22.77
C LEU A 66 5.19 -1.40 -23.85
N ASP A 67 4.30 -2.32 -23.46
CA ASP A 67 3.48 -3.13 -24.38
C ASP A 67 2.36 -2.31 -25.01
N HIS A 68 1.70 -1.48 -24.23
CA HIS A 68 0.45 -0.82 -24.60
C HIS A 68 0.55 0.71 -24.68
N GLY A 69 1.60 1.30 -24.08
CA GLY A 69 1.94 2.71 -24.15
C GLY A 69 3.16 2.99 -25.02
N ARG A 70 3.55 4.27 -25.07
CA ARG A 70 4.78 4.70 -25.74
C ARG A 70 5.46 5.77 -24.90
N PRO A 71 5.93 5.44 -23.68
CA PRO A 71 6.66 6.41 -22.87
C PRO A 71 7.94 6.84 -23.60
N LYS A 72 8.35 8.12 -23.46
CA LYS A 72 9.63 8.61 -23.99
C LYS A 72 10.83 7.83 -23.44
N SER A 73 10.77 7.50 -22.15
CA SER A 73 11.72 6.60 -21.50
C SER A 73 11.06 5.91 -20.31
N MET A 74 11.64 4.78 -19.93
CA MET A 74 11.26 4.02 -18.75
C MET A 74 12.49 3.80 -17.87
N THR A 75 12.46 4.32 -16.65
CA THR A 75 13.59 4.26 -15.71
C THR A 75 13.16 3.72 -14.37
N ILE A 76 13.97 2.86 -13.77
CA ILE A 76 13.83 2.40 -12.40
C ILE A 76 14.83 3.17 -11.53
N LEU A 77 14.33 3.86 -10.49
CA LEU A 77 15.11 4.53 -9.46
C LEU A 77 15.26 3.60 -8.26
N THR A 78 16.51 3.39 -7.79
CA THR A 78 16.77 2.58 -6.60
C THR A 78 17.61 3.32 -5.57
N PHE A 79 17.41 2.98 -4.28
CA PHE A 79 17.98 3.68 -3.12
C PHE A 79 18.82 2.75 -2.23
N ASP A 80 18.78 1.45 -2.45
CA ASP A 80 19.53 0.48 -1.67
C ASP A 80 21.01 0.55 -2.01
N PRO A 81 21.92 0.81 -1.03
CA PRO A 81 23.36 0.88 -1.26
C PRO A 81 23.99 -0.42 -1.77
N ASN A 82 23.30 -1.55 -1.61
CA ASN A 82 23.77 -2.85 -2.09
C ASN A 82 23.29 -3.16 -3.53
N THR A 83 22.59 -2.23 -4.18
CA THR A 83 22.12 -2.42 -5.57
C THR A 83 23.20 -1.96 -6.54
N GLU A 84 23.81 -2.90 -7.25
CA GLU A 84 24.66 -2.60 -8.40
C GLU A 84 23.78 -2.55 -9.67
N PRO A 85 23.63 -1.37 -10.31
CA PRO A 85 22.66 -1.16 -11.40
C PRO A 85 22.87 -2.07 -12.59
N ALA A 86 24.13 -2.22 -13.05
CA ALA A 86 24.44 -3.01 -14.24
C ALA A 86 24.15 -4.50 -14.03
N GLU A 87 24.58 -5.07 -12.90
CA GLU A 87 24.33 -6.47 -12.56
C GLU A 87 22.84 -6.75 -12.35
N THR A 88 22.15 -5.84 -11.64
CA THR A 88 20.70 -5.97 -11.41
C THR A 88 19.92 -5.90 -12.72
N LYS A 89 20.27 -4.97 -13.60
CA LYS A 89 19.65 -4.86 -14.93
C LYS A 89 19.91 -6.13 -15.74
N GLN A 90 21.15 -6.62 -15.81
CA GLN A 90 21.48 -7.83 -16.56
C GLN A 90 20.70 -9.05 -16.05
N ARG A 91 20.64 -9.26 -14.74
CA ARG A 91 19.85 -10.34 -14.13
C ARG A 91 18.35 -10.26 -14.49
N LEU A 92 17.77 -9.06 -14.53
CA LEU A 92 16.39 -8.85 -14.91
C LEU A 92 16.15 -9.12 -16.41
N LEU A 93 17.12 -8.78 -17.27
CA LEU A 93 17.09 -9.10 -18.71
C LEU A 93 17.19 -10.61 -18.94
N ASP A 94 18.15 -11.29 -18.30
CA ASP A 94 18.36 -12.74 -18.43
C ASP A 94 17.15 -13.55 -18.00
N THR A 95 16.38 -13.01 -17.05
CA THR A 95 15.13 -13.64 -16.57
C THR A 95 13.87 -13.14 -17.28
N GLY A 96 14.00 -12.31 -18.32
CA GLY A 96 12.88 -11.76 -19.08
C GLY A 96 11.93 -10.88 -18.26
N ARG A 97 12.42 -10.28 -17.17
CA ARG A 97 11.60 -9.48 -16.25
C ARG A 97 11.46 -8.03 -16.68
N ILE A 98 12.42 -7.53 -17.44
CA ILE A 98 12.39 -6.21 -18.07
C ILE A 98 12.88 -6.31 -19.51
N ARG A 99 12.63 -5.24 -20.29
CA ARG A 99 13.14 -5.07 -21.65
C ARG A 99 14.44 -4.25 -21.67
N PRO A 100 15.24 -4.34 -22.75
CA PRO A 100 16.51 -3.63 -22.87
C PRO A 100 16.42 -2.12 -22.73
N GLU A 101 15.31 -1.51 -23.18
CA GLU A 101 15.06 -0.07 -23.14
C GLU A 101 14.80 0.47 -21.71
N VAL A 102 14.57 -0.39 -20.73
CA VAL A 102 14.41 0.03 -19.33
C VAL A 102 15.76 0.42 -18.75
N ALA A 103 15.91 1.68 -18.35
CA ALA A 103 17.07 2.14 -17.59
C ALA A 103 16.93 1.77 -16.10
N LEU A 104 18.05 1.51 -15.44
CA LEU A 104 18.10 1.32 -13.99
C LEU A 104 19.24 2.17 -13.45
N ILE A 105 18.91 3.09 -12.54
CA ILE A 105 19.87 3.97 -11.87
C ILE A 105 19.73 3.83 -10.36
N ASN A 106 20.82 4.11 -9.66
CA ASN A 106 20.89 3.96 -8.21
C ASN A 106 21.52 5.20 -7.58
N LEU A 107 20.90 5.70 -6.52
CA LEU A 107 21.38 6.86 -5.76
C LEU A 107 22.89 6.78 -5.45
N TRP A 108 23.32 5.69 -4.86
CA TRP A 108 24.69 5.56 -4.36
C TRP A 108 25.70 5.39 -5.50
N HIS A 109 25.31 4.68 -6.56
CA HIS A 109 26.12 4.55 -7.76
C HIS A 109 26.32 5.90 -8.45
N ASP A 110 25.24 6.68 -8.60
CA ASP A 110 25.30 8.00 -9.22
C ASP A 110 26.15 8.96 -8.40
N LEU A 111 25.94 9.03 -7.07
CA LEU A 111 26.74 9.89 -6.17
C LEU A 111 28.23 9.59 -6.24
N ARG A 112 28.63 8.32 -6.37
CA ARG A 112 30.03 7.90 -6.52
C ARG A 112 30.69 8.42 -7.78
N GLY A 113 29.90 8.66 -8.83
CA GLY A 113 30.39 9.15 -10.13
C GLY A 113 30.46 10.68 -10.25
N LEU A 114 29.96 11.43 -9.26
CA LEU A 114 29.96 12.89 -9.30
C LEU A 114 31.33 13.48 -8.93
N SER A 115 31.73 14.55 -9.62
CA SER A 115 32.89 15.36 -9.27
C SER A 115 32.62 16.19 -7.99
N ASP A 116 33.70 16.70 -7.35
CA ASP A 116 33.56 17.55 -6.17
C ASP A 116 32.76 18.85 -6.47
N GLU A 117 32.91 19.38 -7.69
CA GLU A 117 32.12 20.53 -8.15
C GLU A 117 30.62 20.21 -8.22
N GLU A 118 30.27 19.02 -8.70
CA GLU A 118 28.88 18.56 -8.77
C GLU A 118 28.33 18.25 -7.38
N LEU A 119 29.12 17.63 -6.49
CA LEU A 119 28.75 17.36 -5.11
C LEU A 119 28.50 18.67 -4.34
N ALA A 120 29.30 19.69 -4.54
CA ALA A 120 29.12 21.02 -3.93
C ALA A 120 27.85 21.76 -4.38
N THR A 121 27.15 21.28 -5.43
CA THR A 121 25.87 21.86 -5.86
C THR A 121 24.65 21.31 -5.10
N PHE A 122 24.83 20.36 -4.19
CA PHE A 122 23.74 19.94 -3.31
C PHE A 122 23.41 21.05 -2.30
N ASP A 123 22.13 21.16 -1.96
CA ASP A 123 21.65 22.15 -0.99
C ASP A 123 21.65 21.54 0.42
N GLY A 124 22.26 22.21 1.37
CA GLY A 124 22.37 21.76 2.75
C GLY A 124 23.06 22.81 3.62
N THR A 125 23.40 22.45 4.85
CA THR A 125 24.09 23.32 5.78
C THR A 125 25.61 23.08 5.75
N GLU A 126 26.38 24.13 6.05
CA GLU A 126 27.82 24.00 6.26
C GLU A 126 28.11 23.10 7.46
N VAL A 127 29.11 22.25 7.34
CA VAL A 127 29.51 21.35 8.43
C VAL A 127 30.29 22.13 9.48
N VAL A 128 29.63 22.45 10.59
CA VAL A 128 30.22 23.26 11.68
C VAL A 128 30.90 22.37 12.73
N GLU A 129 30.26 21.24 13.05
CA GLU A 129 30.80 20.34 14.08
C GLU A 129 31.68 19.25 13.45
N PRO A 130 32.82 18.91 14.06
CA PRO A 130 33.64 17.82 13.56
C PRO A 130 32.88 16.50 13.56
N VAL A 131 33.19 15.64 12.59
CA VAL A 131 32.67 14.28 12.55
C VAL A 131 33.29 13.51 13.71
N PRO A 132 32.47 12.94 14.64
CA PRO A 132 33.02 12.19 15.77
C PRO A 132 33.87 11.02 15.33
N ALA A 133 34.85 10.61 16.14
CA ALA A 133 35.61 9.38 15.89
C ALA A 133 34.66 8.16 15.77
N VAL A 134 35.08 7.14 15.02
CA VAL A 134 34.31 5.91 14.86
C VAL A 134 34.34 5.11 16.16
N ASP A 135 33.17 4.82 16.71
CA ASP A 135 32.98 3.95 17.85
C ASP A 135 31.94 2.86 17.51
N GLY A 136 32.11 1.64 18.09
CA GLY A 136 31.20 0.52 17.82
C GLY A 136 31.77 -0.58 16.91
N GLN A 137 31.01 -1.69 16.81
CA GLN A 137 31.39 -2.86 16.00
C GLN A 137 31.16 -2.57 14.50
N ARG A 138 32.22 -2.79 13.72
CA ARG A 138 32.23 -2.66 12.26
C ARG A 138 31.61 -3.88 11.62
N GLU A 139 30.65 -3.69 10.72
CA GLU A 139 30.03 -4.72 9.88
C GLU A 139 30.06 -4.26 8.41
N GLU A 140 30.77 -4.98 7.56
CA GLU A 140 30.84 -4.71 6.13
C GLU A 140 29.61 -5.33 5.45
N GLN A 141 28.75 -4.50 4.86
CA GLN A 141 27.55 -4.93 4.13
C GLN A 141 27.84 -5.13 2.64
N ALA A 142 28.75 -4.31 2.09
CA ALA A 142 29.25 -4.35 0.72
C ALA A 142 30.61 -3.63 0.71
N PRO A 143 31.47 -3.82 -0.32
CA PRO A 143 32.77 -3.14 -0.41
C PRO A 143 32.69 -1.61 -0.23
N THR A 144 31.56 -1.02 -0.63
CA THR A 144 31.31 0.43 -0.57
C THR A 144 30.29 0.85 0.49
N HIS A 145 29.89 -0.06 1.38
CA HIS A 145 28.90 0.23 2.43
C HIS A 145 29.24 -0.50 3.73
N ILE A 146 29.59 0.26 4.76
CA ILE A 146 29.95 -0.24 6.08
C ILE A 146 28.98 0.30 7.12
N VAL A 147 28.53 -0.57 8.02
CA VAL A 147 27.64 -0.26 9.13
C VAL A 147 28.39 -0.41 10.45
N PHE A 148 28.19 0.53 11.36
CA PHE A 148 28.71 0.47 12.73
C PHE A 148 27.54 0.31 13.69
N ARG A 149 27.70 -0.63 14.62
CA ARG A 149 26.68 -0.95 15.62
C ARG A 149 27.19 -0.68 17.03
N ALA A 150 26.33 -0.16 17.88
CA ALA A 150 26.62 -0.03 19.30
C ALA A 150 26.82 -1.42 19.91
N GLU A 151 27.88 -1.58 20.73
CA GLU A 151 28.27 -2.87 21.32
C GLU A 151 27.21 -3.40 22.30
N ASP A 152 26.54 -2.51 23.03
CA ASP A 152 25.56 -2.82 24.07
C ASP A 152 24.16 -3.20 23.51
N THR A 153 23.73 -2.53 22.44
CA THR A 153 22.37 -2.65 21.88
C THR A 153 22.30 -3.34 20.53
N GLY A 154 23.43 -3.48 19.83
CA GLY A 154 23.50 -3.95 18.44
C GLY A 154 22.82 -3.01 17.43
N LYS A 155 22.33 -1.84 17.87
CA LYS A 155 21.68 -0.86 16.99
C LYS A 155 22.69 -0.18 16.09
N VAL A 156 22.27 0.12 14.87
CA VAL A 156 23.08 0.92 13.94
C VAL A 156 23.20 2.34 14.46
N ILE A 157 24.43 2.80 14.63
CA ILE A 157 24.77 4.15 15.10
C ILE A 157 25.40 5.00 13.99
N ARG A 158 25.98 4.35 12.97
CA ARG A 158 26.64 5.02 11.86
C ARG A 158 26.62 4.14 10.62
N ARG A 159 26.59 4.77 9.43
CA ARG A 159 26.84 4.16 8.13
C ARG A 159 27.86 4.98 7.38
N HIS A 160 28.79 4.31 6.73
CA HIS A 160 29.72 4.92 5.78
C HIS A 160 29.46 4.38 4.39
N HIS A 161 29.39 5.28 3.43
CA HIS A 161 29.36 4.96 2.01
C HIS A 161 30.65 5.44 1.37
N TYR A 162 31.30 4.56 0.63
CA TYR A 162 32.60 4.81 0.02
C TYR A 162 32.50 4.85 -1.51
N ARG A 163 33.41 5.57 -2.14
CA ARG A 163 33.66 5.49 -3.59
C ARG A 163 34.37 4.20 -3.94
N ALA A 164 34.53 3.91 -5.25
CA ALA A 164 35.19 2.72 -5.73
C ALA A 164 36.71 2.69 -5.41
N ASP A 165 37.31 3.85 -5.27
CA ASP A 165 38.72 4.03 -4.86
C ASP A 165 38.95 3.90 -3.36
N GLY A 166 37.87 3.71 -2.58
CA GLY A 166 37.93 3.56 -1.13
C GLY A 166 37.82 4.88 -0.35
N THR A 167 37.72 6.05 -1.01
CA THR A 167 37.52 7.33 -0.32
C THR A 167 36.12 7.45 0.23
N LEU A 168 35.95 8.09 1.38
CA LEU A 168 34.67 8.28 2.06
C LEU A 168 33.80 9.26 1.28
N LEU A 169 32.57 8.85 0.96
CA LEU A 169 31.59 9.67 0.24
C LEU A 169 30.53 10.27 1.17
N VAL A 170 29.90 9.43 2.00
CA VAL A 170 28.84 9.86 2.91
C VAL A 170 29.00 9.21 4.27
N THR A 171 28.90 10.03 5.32
CA THR A 171 28.76 9.59 6.71
C THR A 171 27.32 9.84 7.17
N ASP A 172 26.59 8.81 7.57
CA ASP A 172 25.25 8.89 8.18
C ASP A 172 25.36 8.55 9.67
N LEU A 173 25.37 9.58 10.52
CA LEU A 173 25.33 9.46 11.98
C LEU A 173 23.87 9.30 12.38
N CYS A 174 23.50 8.11 12.83
CA CYS A 174 22.11 7.75 13.14
C CYS A 174 21.94 7.22 14.57
N ASP A 175 22.84 7.58 15.48
CA ASP A 175 22.71 7.28 16.90
C ASP A 175 21.45 7.95 17.47
N ALA A 176 20.63 7.14 18.16
CA ALA A 176 19.37 7.63 18.76
C ALA A 176 19.61 8.60 19.95
N SER A 177 20.83 8.67 20.50
CA SER A 177 21.21 9.58 21.59
C SER A 177 21.60 10.97 21.11
N THR A 178 21.83 11.15 19.81
CA THR A 178 22.25 12.41 19.19
C THR A 178 21.31 12.82 18.06
N ALA A 179 21.34 14.09 17.64
CA ALA A 179 20.70 14.51 16.41
C ALA A 179 21.31 13.76 15.22
N ARG A 180 20.48 13.28 14.28
CA ARG A 180 20.98 12.65 13.06
C ARG A 180 21.71 13.68 12.21
N ARG A 181 22.85 13.26 11.62
CA ARG A 181 23.63 14.05 10.69
C ARG A 181 24.03 13.19 9.50
N VAL A 182 23.74 13.65 8.30
CA VAL A 182 24.17 13.01 7.05
C VAL A 182 25.14 13.94 6.36
N ILE A 183 26.39 13.54 6.23
CA ILE A 183 27.50 14.41 5.82
C ILE A 183 28.05 13.90 4.50
N LEU A 184 28.08 14.76 3.50
CA LEU A 184 28.69 14.51 2.19
C LEU A 184 30.15 14.96 2.21
N HIS A 185 31.05 14.17 1.63
CA HIS A 185 32.48 14.43 1.58
C HIS A 185 32.98 14.58 0.14
N ASP A 186 34.00 15.42 -0.08
CA ASP A 186 34.76 15.50 -1.32
C ASP A 186 35.70 14.29 -1.50
N HIS A 187 36.50 14.25 -2.58
CA HIS A 187 37.47 13.18 -2.83
C HIS A 187 38.68 13.23 -1.87
N ALA A 188 38.94 14.36 -1.22
CA ALA A 188 39.92 14.47 -0.15
C ALA A 188 39.36 14.09 1.23
N GLU A 189 38.12 13.56 1.28
CA GLU A 189 37.36 13.22 2.48
C GLU A 189 37.03 14.44 3.38
N THR A 190 37.11 15.65 2.82
CA THR A 190 36.71 16.87 3.54
C THR A 190 35.17 16.96 3.56
N PRO A 191 34.58 17.20 4.74
CA PRO A 191 33.12 17.43 4.82
C PRO A 191 32.69 18.66 4.02
N LEU A 192 31.73 18.48 3.09
CA LEU A 192 31.21 19.55 2.24
C LEU A 192 29.89 20.12 2.78
N ILE A 193 28.93 19.25 2.99
CA ILE A 193 27.54 19.60 3.26
C ILE A 193 26.95 18.60 4.24
N GLU A 194 26.06 19.08 5.14
CA GLU A 194 25.33 18.18 6.03
C GLU A 194 23.81 18.42 6.01
N TRP A 195 23.06 17.40 6.36
CA TRP A 195 21.61 17.37 6.53
C TRP A 195 21.23 16.70 7.85
N ASP A 196 20.14 17.14 8.45
CA ASP A 196 19.56 16.51 9.65
C ASP A 196 18.86 15.16 9.33
N GLN A 197 18.53 14.91 8.06
CA GLN A 197 17.80 13.73 7.62
C GLN A 197 18.34 13.20 6.28
N ALA A 198 18.50 11.89 6.16
CA ALA A 198 18.92 11.28 4.89
C ALA A 198 17.93 11.48 3.74
N ARG A 199 16.64 11.72 4.05
CA ARG A 199 15.62 12.00 3.05
C ARG A 199 15.88 13.29 2.26
N ASP A 200 16.59 14.26 2.84
CA ASP A 200 16.92 15.51 2.16
C ASP A 200 17.90 15.25 1.00
N LEU A 201 18.93 14.43 1.24
CA LEU A 201 19.83 13.93 0.19
C LEU A 201 19.06 13.11 -0.86
N TYR A 202 18.15 12.21 -0.42
CA TYR A 202 17.38 11.37 -1.33
C TYR A 202 16.46 12.19 -2.24
N ASN A 203 15.77 13.18 -1.69
CA ASN A 203 14.89 14.07 -2.43
C ASN A 203 15.65 14.89 -3.47
N GLN A 204 16.81 15.45 -3.11
CA GLN A 204 17.65 16.21 -4.03
C GLN A 204 18.19 15.33 -5.16
N TRP A 205 18.58 14.08 -4.86
CA TRP A 205 18.99 13.15 -5.92
C TRP A 205 17.82 12.87 -6.88
N VAL A 206 16.60 12.64 -6.40
CA VAL A 206 15.43 12.44 -7.26
C VAL A 206 15.20 13.64 -8.17
N GLU A 207 15.31 14.86 -7.65
CA GLU A 207 15.16 16.09 -8.44
C GLU A 207 16.22 16.22 -9.54
N ARG A 208 17.43 15.70 -9.32
CA ARG A 208 18.51 15.66 -10.32
C ARG A 208 18.32 14.53 -11.33
N ALA A 209 17.91 13.36 -10.86
CA ALA A 209 17.71 12.17 -11.70
C ALA A 209 16.51 12.27 -12.64
N VAL A 210 15.48 13.02 -12.25
CA VAL A 210 14.27 13.22 -13.06
C VAL A 210 14.46 14.39 -14.03
N THR A 211 14.35 14.12 -15.33
CA THR A 211 14.46 15.15 -16.37
C THR A 211 13.44 16.29 -16.17
N PRO A 212 13.79 17.55 -16.51
CA PRO A 212 12.85 18.68 -16.49
C PRO A 212 11.72 18.59 -17.52
N GLU A 213 11.80 17.67 -18.49
CA GLU A 213 10.72 17.39 -19.42
C GLU A 213 9.50 16.76 -18.68
N PRO A 214 8.31 16.72 -19.31
CA PRO A 214 7.14 16.10 -18.70
C PRO A 214 7.44 14.69 -18.20
N SER A 215 7.35 14.51 -16.89
CA SER A 215 7.74 13.29 -16.20
C SER A 215 6.69 12.80 -15.20
N LEU A 216 6.61 11.49 -15.03
CA LEU A 216 5.81 10.79 -14.04
C LEU A 216 6.73 9.95 -13.16
N VAL A 217 6.70 10.18 -11.85
CA VAL A 217 7.36 9.34 -10.86
C VAL A 217 6.32 8.50 -10.13
N ILE A 218 6.42 7.18 -10.22
CA ILE A 218 5.55 6.22 -9.53
C ILE A 218 6.32 5.60 -8.37
N VAL A 219 5.80 5.75 -7.17
CA VAL A 219 6.41 5.27 -5.93
C VAL A 219 5.71 3.98 -5.50
N ASP A 220 6.46 2.89 -5.45
CA ASP A 220 5.97 1.58 -5.03
C ASP A 220 6.39 1.24 -3.59
N ASP A 221 7.59 1.65 -3.19
CA ASP A 221 8.12 1.33 -1.86
C ASP A 221 7.60 2.28 -0.79
N LYS A 222 7.12 1.68 0.31
CA LYS A 222 6.56 2.42 1.44
C LYS A 222 7.56 3.38 2.11
N ARG A 223 8.87 3.05 2.11
CA ARG A 223 9.93 3.90 2.68
C ARG A 223 10.10 5.18 1.88
N ILE A 224 10.06 5.08 0.55
CA ILE A 224 10.15 6.24 -0.34
C ILE A 224 8.88 7.10 -0.20
N GLY A 225 7.72 6.47 -0.08
CA GLY A 225 6.44 7.16 0.15
C GLY A 225 6.41 8.02 1.42
N GLU A 226 7.28 7.74 2.41
CA GLU A 226 7.37 8.50 3.65
C GLU A 226 7.99 9.89 3.47
N PHE A 227 8.81 10.13 2.43
CA PHE A 227 9.57 11.37 2.29
C PHE A 227 9.45 12.07 0.92
N ILE A 228 9.29 11.35 -0.19
CA ILE A 228 9.34 11.93 -1.54
C ILE A 228 8.27 13.01 -1.79
N HIS A 229 7.19 12.97 -1.03
CA HIS A 229 6.12 13.97 -1.09
C HIS A 229 6.55 15.36 -0.59
N GLU A 230 7.70 15.48 0.08
CA GLU A 230 8.27 16.73 0.58
C GLU A 230 8.93 17.56 -0.52
N ILE A 231 9.28 16.96 -1.67
CA ILE A 231 9.80 17.70 -2.83
C ILE A 231 8.77 18.76 -3.26
N THR A 232 9.09 20.03 -3.10
CA THR A 232 8.18 21.15 -3.38
C THR A 232 8.98 22.44 -3.71
N PRO A 233 8.76 23.12 -4.86
CA PRO A 233 7.87 22.71 -5.95
C PRO A 233 8.42 21.55 -6.76
N ARG A 234 7.54 20.66 -7.25
CA ARG A 234 7.92 19.54 -8.13
C ARG A 234 7.77 19.91 -9.60
N ARG A 235 8.70 19.41 -10.41
CA ARG A 235 8.66 19.52 -11.87
C ARG A 235 8.03 18.31 -12.57
N PHE A 236 7.63 17.29 -11.81
CA PHE A 236 7.05 16.02 -12.28
C PHE A 236 5.74 15.70 -11.57
N LYS A 237 4.90 14.87 -12.21
CA LYS A 237 3.74 14.25 -11.54
C LYS A 237 4.22 13.16 -10.60
N LEU A 238 3.66 13.11 -9.40
CA LEU A 238 4.00 12.11 -8.38
C LEU A 238 2.81 11.20 -8.11
N ALA A 239 2.96 9.93 -8.42
CA ALA A 239 1.98 8.89 -8.14
C ALA A 239 2.47 7.95 -7.04
N LEU A 240 1.61 7.60 -6.10
CA LEU A 240 1.85 6.58 -5.08
C LEU A 240 1.08 5.32 -5.44
N PHE A 241 1.74 4.15 -5.43
CA PHE A 241 1.08 2.86 -5.58
C PHE A 241 1.08 2.08 -4.26
N VAL A 242 -0.11 1.80 -3.72
CA VAL A 242 -0.28 1.15 -2.42
C VAL A 242 -0.44 -0.36 -2.59
N HIS A 243 0.63 -1.13 -2.36
CA HIS A 243 0.69 -2.57 -2.59
C HIS A 243 0.02 -3.46 -1.53
N GLY A 244 -0.41 -2.96 -0.43
CA GLY A 244 -1.00 -3.78 0.64
C GLY A 244 -1.83 -2.95 1.59
N THR A 245 -2.26 -3.57 2.68
CA THR A 245 -3.05 -2.86 3.69
C THR A 245 -2.30 -1.67 4.28
N HIS A 246 -3.03 -0.61 4.60
CA HIS A 246 -2.54 0.51 5.39
C HIS A 246 -2.74 0.28 6.91
N LEU A 247 -3.51 -0.76 7.29
CA LEU A 247 -3.86 -1.07 8.66
C LEU A 247 -2.89 -2.08 9.27
N LYS A 248 -2.59 -1.92 10.56
CA LYS A 248 -1.82 -2.88 11.36
C LYS A 248 -2.59 -4.17 11.56
N ASP A 249 -3.90 -4.04 11.75
CA ASP A 249 -4.86 -5.14 11.86
C ASP A 249 -6.07 -4.84 10.98
N ALA A 250 -6.24 -5.61 9.92
CA ALA A 250 -7.33 -5.43 8.97
C ALA A 250 -8.69 -5.85 9.55
N SER A 251 -8.72 -6.71 10.58
CA SER A 251 -9.95 -7.12 11.28
C SER A 251 -10.53 -5.98 12.12
N ALA A 252 -9.72 -5.00 12.48
CA ALA A 252 -10.10 -3.83 13.29
C ALA A 252 -11.07 -2.85 12.60
N GLY A 253 -11.63 -3.20 11.45
CA GLY A 253 -12.49 -2.30 10.69
C GLY A 253 -11.70 -1.24 9.91
N ASN A 254 -12.36 -0.15 9.51
CA ASN A 254 -11.72 0.91 8.72
C ASN A 254 -10.90 1.90 9.58
N TYR A 255 -11.13 1.90 10.88
CA TYR A 255 -10.54 2.85 11.86
C TYR A 255 -9.43 2.23 12.72
N GLY A 256 -8.84 1.12 12.26
CA GLY A 256 -7.70 0.48 12.91
C GLY A 256 -6.43 1.34 12.86
N GLN A 257 -5.45 0.97 13.69
CA GLN A 257 -4.14 1.63 13.67
C GLN A 257 -3.45 1.42 12.31
N TYR A 258 -2.73 2.44 11.85
CA TYR A 258 -1.89 2.29 10.67
C TYR A 258 -0.68 1.41 10.94
N LEU A 259 -0.24 0.70 9.92
CA LEU A 259 1.12 0.17 9.90
C LEU A 259 2.12 1.33 10.15
N PRO A 260 3.06 1.19 11.10
CA PRO A 260 4.03 2.26 11.40
C PRO A 260 4.70 2.81 10.15
N GLN A 261 5.12 1.91 9.24
CA GLN A 261 5.81 2.25 8.00
C GLN A 261 4.92 2.89 6.91
N ARG A 262 3.63 3.08 7.18
CA ARG A 262 2.68 3.75 6.28
C ARG A 262 2.03 4.98 6.91
N ALA A 263 2.23 5.18 8.20
CA ALA A 263 1.56 6.25 8.93
C ALA A 263 1.88 7.63 8.34
N GLU A 264 3.15 7.89 8.01
CA GLU A 264 3.57 9.15 7.40
C GLU A 264 2.98 9.33 6.00
N THR A 265 3.06 8.32 5.16
CA THR A 265 2.44 8.31 3.83
C THR A 265 0.94 8.57 3.90
N MET A 266 0.23 7.92 4.84
CA MET A 266 -1.23 8.11 5.02
C MET A 266 -1.57 9.53 5.45
N ARG A 267 -0.72 10.19 6.26
CA ARG A 267 -0.90 11.61 6.64
C ARG A 267 -0.79 12.53 5.44
N ASN A 268 0.04 12.18 4.47
CA ASN A 268 0.44 13.02 3.36
C ASN A 268 -0.11 12.55 1.99
N LEU A 269 -1.14 11.68 1.96
CA LEU A 269 -1.76 11.19 0.71
C LEU A 269 -2.18 12.33 -0.25
N GLU A 270 -2.56 13.48 0.29
CA GLU A 270 -2.98 14.64 -0.50
C GLU A 270 -1.82 15.36 -1.20
N SER A 271 -0.59 15.08 -0.79
CA SER A 271 0.62 15.63 -1.43
C SER A 271 0.99 14.90 -2.72
N PHE A 272 0.44 13.72 -2.96
CA PHE A 272 0.58 13.01 -4.23
C PHE A 272 -0.43 13.51 -5.26
N ASP A 273 -0.09 13.47 -6.54
CA ASP A 273 -0.97 13.86 -7.63
C ASP A 273 -1.96 12.76 -7.99
N LEU A 274 -1.56 11.50 -7.78
CA LEU A 274 -2.35 10.30 -7.96
C LEU A 274 -2.01 9.29 -6.86
N VAL A 275 -3.03 8.66 -6.26
CA VAL A 275 -2.87 7.54 -5.33
C VAL A 275 -3.56 6.32 -5.91
N ALA A 276 -2.76 5.37 -6.37
CA ALA A 276 -3.21 4.11 -6.91
C ALA A 276 -3.42 3.10 -5.78
N VAL A 277 -4.61 2.57 -5.65
CA VAL A 277 -4.92 1.45 -4.76
C VAL A 277 -5.51 0.29 -5.57
N GLN A 278 -5.43 -0.91 -5.02
CA GLN A 278 -5.68 -2.12 -5.78
C GLN A 278 -7.09 -2.68 -5.62
N SER A 279 -7.86 -2.20 -4.65
CA SER A 279 -9.20 -2.70 -4.36
C SER A 279 -10.17 -1.57 -4.01
N GLN A 280 -11.46 -1.75 -4.38
CA GLN A 280 -12.50 -0.81 -4.02
C GLN A 280 -12.72 -0.77 -2.51
N GLN A 281 -12.64 -1.93 -1.84
CA GLN A 281 -12.73 -1.99 -0.38
C GLN A 281 -11.65 -1.13 0.30
N GLN A 282 -10.44 -1.03 -0.27
CA GLN A 282 -9.38 -0.18 0.28
C GLN A 282 -9.67 1.31 0.03
N ILE A 283 -10.25 1.66 -1.13
CA ILE A 283 -10.73 3.03 -1.39
C ILE A 283 -11.76 3.42 -0.33
N ASP A 284 -12.76 2.57 -0.11
CA ASP A 284 -13.85 2.84 0.83
C ASP A 284 -13.32 2.96 2.27
N ALA A 285 -12.35 2.11 2.65
CA ALA A 285 -11.70 2.18 3.94
C ALA A 285 -10.90 3.48 4.14
N ILE A 286 -10.17 3.94 3.14
CA ILE A 286 -9.42 5.21 3.19
C ILE A 286 -10.39 6.41 3.14
N ALA A 287 -11.43 6.33 2.33
CA ALA A 287 -12.46 7.36 2.24
C ALA A 287 -13.20 7.54 3.57
N ALA A 288 -13.49 6.45 4.28
CA ALA A 288 -14.08 6.50 5.62
C ALA A 288 -13.22 7.27 6.64
N LEU A 289 -11.88 7.29 6.43
CA LEU A 289 -10.95 8.08 7.24
C LEU A 289 -10.92 9.57 6.82
N GLY A 290 -11.60 9.91 5.74
CA GLY A 290 -11.65 11.29 5.24
C GLY A 290 -10.35 11.80 4.62
N ILE A 291 -9.49 10.95 4.10
CA ILE A 291 -8.20 11.34 3.52
C ILE A 291 -8.10 11.00 2.04
N GLY A 292 -7.48 11.87 1.26
CA GLY A 292 -7.04 11.60 -0.12
C GLY A 292 -8.11 11.35 -1.18
N VAL A 293 -9.40 11.44 -0.86
CA VAL A 293 -10.53 10.91 -1.65
C VAL A 293 -10.53 11.38 -3.12
N LYS A 294 -10.10 12.60 -3.40
CA LYS A 294 -10.14 13.15 -4.77
C LYS A 294 -9.04 12.59 -5.69
N LYS A 295 -7.98 12.04 -5.13
CA LYS A 295 -6.78 11.61 -5.86
C LYS A 295 -6.61 10.09 -5.90
N ILE A 296 -7.46 9.36 -5.17
CA ILE A 296 -7.39 7.89 -5.13
C ILE A 296 -8.10 7.31 -6.35
N ARG A 297 -7.45 6.34 -7.01
CA ARG A 297 -7.99 5.60 -8.15
C ARG A 297 -7.81 4.10 -7.95
N LEU A 298 -8.78 3.34 -8.43
CA LEU A 298 -8.72 1.88 -8.48
C LEU A 298 -7.82 1.45 -9.64
N LEU A 299 -6.57 1.13 -9.32
CA LEU A 299 -5.55 0.73 -10.29
C LEU A 299 -4.94 -0.61 -9.84
N PRO A 300 -5.62 -1.73 -10.05
CA PRO A 300 -5.12 -3.03 -9.66
C PRO A 300 -3.86 -3.40 -10.42
N SER A 301 -3.01 -4.22 -9.78
CA SER A 301 -1.85 -4.82 -10.44
C SER A 301 -2.29 -5.75 -11.56
N ALA A 302 -1.51 -5.76 -12.66
CA ALA A 302 -1.71 -6.71 -13.74
C ALA A 302 -1.17 -8.09 -13.40
N VAL A 303 -1.75 -9.11 -14.01
CA VAL A 303 -1.12 -10.42 -14.20
C VAL A 303 -0.54 -10.51 -15.61
N PRO A 304 0.64 -11.14 -15.78
CA PRO A 304 1.26 -11.26 -17.10
C PRO A 304 0.49 -12.24 -17.98
N ASP A 305 0.66 -12.14 -19.30
CA ASP A 305 0.02 -13.07 -20.25
C ASP A 305 0.42 -14.52 -20.00
N SER A 306 1.60 -14.76 -19.46
CA SER A 306 2.04 -16.10 -19.04
C SER A 306 1.22 -16.70 -17.89
N ALA A 307 0.38 -15.92 -17.21
CA ALA A 307 -0.57 -16.43 -16.23
C ALA A 307 -1.77 -17.15 -16.87
N TYR A 308 -1.98 -16.98 -18.18
CA TYR A 308 -3.05 -17.60 -18.96
C TYR A 308 -2.51 -18.81 -19.73
N PRO A 309 -2.44 -20.01 -19.13
CA PRO A 309 -1.95 -21.19 -19.81
C PRO A 309 -2.93 -21.63 -20.91
N ASN A 310 -2.43 -22.40 -21.88
CA ASN A 310 -3.32 -23.07 -22.81
C ASN A 310 -4.13 -24.13 -22.06
N LEU A 311 -5.44 -23.94 -22.02
CA LEU A 311 -6.37 -24.87 -21.35
C LEU A 311 -6.87 -25.99 -22.27
N ASP A 312 -6.58 -25.90 -23.57
CA ASP A 312 -6.95 -26.95 -24.52
C ASP A 312 -6.19 -28.23 -24.19
N ASN A 313 -6.90 -29.35 -24.03
CA ASN A 313 -6.35 -30.65 -23.70
C ASN A 313 -5.61 -30.75 -22.34
N THR A 314 -5.76 -29.78 -21.44
CA THR A 314 -5.19 -29.87 -20.08
C THR A 314 -6.02 -30.84 -19.24
N ALA A 315 -5.45 -32.01 -18.92
CA ALA A 315 -6.06 -32.95 -17.98
C ALA A 315 -6.06 -32.35 -16.57
N ARG A 316 -7.24 -32.04 -16.07
CA ARG A 316 -7.46 -31.47 -14.74
C ARG A 316 -7.84 -32.56 -13.75
N SER A 317 -7.22 -32.59 -12.59
CA SER A 317 -7.64 -33.45 -11.49
C SER A 317 -8.89 -32.87 -10.83
N GLU A 318 -9.94 -33.65 -10.68
CA GLU A 318 -11.22 -33.25 -10.13
C GLU A 318 -11.15 -32.85 -8.65
N SER A 319 -10.17 -33.38 -7.90
CA SER A 319 -10.04 -33.18 -6.45
C SER A 319 -8.71 -32.57 -6.00
N ALA A 320 -7.85 -32.17 -6.94
CA ALA A 320 -6.59 -31.50 -6.57
C ALA A 320 -6.78 -29.99 -6.32
N GLY A 321 -6.23 -29.54 -5.21
CA GLY A 321 -6.11 -28.14 -4.86
C GLY A 321 -4.67 -27.62 -4.94
N THR A 322 -4.51 -26.30 -5.11
CA THR A 322 -3.20 -25.63 -5.10
C THR A 322 -3.25 -24.38 -4.22
N VAL A 323 -2.19 -24.18 -3.43
CA VAL A 323 -1.88 -22.93 -2.72
C VAL A 323 -0.65 -22.30 -3.36
N VAL A 324 -0.73 -21.03 -3.71
CA VAL A 324 0.43 -20.25 -4.18
C VAL A 324 0.69 -19.13 -3.18
N ALA A 325 1.73 -19.27 -2.36
CA ALA A 325 2.00 -18.29 -1.30
C ALA A 325 3.46 -18.31 -0.83
N ASN A 326 3.95 -17.17 -0.37
CA ASN A 326 5.11 -17.15 0.53
C ASN A 326 4.68 -17.77 1.87
N LEU A 327 5.44 -18.74 2.39
CA LEU A 327 5.11 -19.46 3.61
C LEU A 327 5.45 -18.62 4.85
N SER A 328 4.63 -17.63 5.10
CA SER A 328 4.69 -16.75 6.27
C SER A 328 3.42 -16.85 7.10
N LYS A 329 3.48 -16.44 8.38
CA LYS A 329 2.31 -16.40 9.28
C LYS A 329 1.13 -15.62 8.72
N LEU A 330 1.40 -14.60 7.88
CA LEU A 330 0.34 -13.80 7.25
C LEU A 330 -0.48 -14.59 6.23
N LYS A 331 0.09 -15.62 5.61
CA LYS A 331 -0.60 -16.40 4.57
C LYS A 331 -1.44 -17.55 5.12
N ARG A 332 -1.29 -17.89 6.40
CA ARG A 332 -2.10 -18.87 7.12
C ARG A 332 -2.32 -20.15 6.31
N VAL A 333 -1.24 -20.68 5.68
CA VAL A 333 -1.28 -21.93 4.92
C VAL A 333 -1.66 -23.13 5.81
N ASP A 334 -1.40 -23.02 7.12
CA ASP A 334 -1.89 -23.92 8.15
C ASP A 334 -3.41 -24.14 8.06
N HIS A 335 -4.20 -23.08 7.83
CA HIS A 335 -5.66 -23.19 7.68
C HIS A 335 -6.08 -23.97 6.43
N ALA A 336 -5.35 -23.86 5.33
CA ALA A 336 -5.61 -24.65 4.11
C ALA A 336 -5.35 -26.15 4.36
N ILE A 337 -4.30 -26.51 5.11
CA ILE A 337 -3.98 -27.88 5.49
C ILE A 337 -5.04 -28.43 6.44
N ILE A 338 -5.46 -27.65 7.45
CA ILE A 338 -6.53 -28.03 8.39
C ILE A 338 -7.85 -28.24 7.63
N ALA A 339 -8.20 -27.35 6.71
CA ALA A 339 -9.40 -27.51 5.89
C ALA A 339 -9.34 -28.77 5.03
N LEU A 340 -8.20 -29.08 4.40
CA LEU A 340 -8.05 -30.33 3.64
C LEU A 340 -8.25 -31.57 4.52
N HIS A 341 -7.74 -31.57 5.76
CA HIS A 341 -7.97 -32.65 6.70
C HIS A 341 -9.48 -32.91 6.91
N HIS A 342 -10.26 -31.85 7.13
CA HIS A 342 -11.71 -31.95 7.28
C HIS A 342 -12.41 -32.41 6.00
N VAL A 343 -12.03 -31.91 4.82
CA VAL A 343 -12.55 -32.35 3.51
C VAL A 343 -12.36 -33.87 3.34
N ARG A 344 -11.20 -34.38 3.73
CA ARG A 344 -10.94 -35.83 3.64
C ARG A 344 -11.76 -36.67 4.63
N GLN A 345 -12.07 -36.12 5.80
CA GLN A 345 -12.97 -36.75 6.78
C GLN A 345 -14.41 -36.88 6.24
N THR A 346 -14.85 -36.00 5.33
CA THR A 346 -16.16 -36.12 4.67
C THR A 346 -16.19 -37.11 3.48
N GLY A 347 -15.07 -37.83 3.23
CA GLY A 347 -14.97 -38.86 2.23
C GLY A 347 -14.36 -38.44 0.88
N HIS A 348 -14.13 -37.15 0.65
CA HIS A 348 -13.46 -36.67 -0.57
C HIS A 348 -11.96 -37.02 -0.57
N GLN A 349 -11.46 -37.61 -1.65
CA GLN A 349 -10.03 -37.92 -1.82
C GLN A 349 -9.25 -36.69 -2.33
N ALA A 350 -9.44 -35.54 -1.68
CA ALA A 350 -8.80 -34.28 -2.08
C ALA A 350 -7.30 -34.28 -1.74
N THR A 351 -6.51 -33.63 -2.60
CA THR A 351 -5.07 -33.36 -2.40
C THR A 351 -4.76 -31.88 -2.45
N LEU A 352 -3.63 -31.47 -1.88
CA LEU A 352 -3.21 -30.07 -1.86
C LEU A 352 -1.72 -29.94 -2.18
N THR A 353 -1.40 -29.16 -3.21
CA THR A 353 -0.02 -28.79 -3.52
C THR A 353 0.23 -27.35 -3.05
N VAL A 354 1.22 -27.18 -2.17
CA VAL A 354 1.64 -25.87 -1.66
C VAL A 354 2.87 -25.41 -2.41
N CYS A 355 2.72 -24.39 -3.25
CA CYS A 355 3.75 -23.79 -4.07
C CYS A 355 4.27 -22.52 -3.38
N GLY A 356 5.51 -22.55 -2.91
CA GLY A 356 6.18 -21.45 -2.27
C GLY A 356 7.18 -21.84 -1.21
N THR A 357 7.93 -20.86 -0.73
CA THR A 357 8.94 -21.02 0.32
C THR A 357 8.74 -19.93 1.40
N GLY A 358 9.29 -20.15 2.58
CA GLY A 358 9.21 -19.17 3.67
C GLY A 358 9.48 -19.79 5.03
N PRO A 359 9.53 -18.97 6.08
CA PRO A 359 9.94 -19.39 7.42
C PRO A 359 8.99 -20.43 8.07
N GLU A 360 7.72 -20.50 7.62
CA GLU A 360 6.75 -21.44 8.20
C GLU A 360 6.83 -22.87 7.60
N ARG A 361 7.76 -23.14 6.66
CA ARG A 361 7.84 -24.42 5.95
C ARG A 361 7.90 -25.63 6.88
N ASP A 362 8.77 -25.59 7.88
CA ASP A 362 8.99 -26.70 8.80
C ASP A 362 7.78 -26.89 9.75
N THR A 363 7.18 -25.78 10.21
CA THR A 363 5.94 -25.79 10.99
C THR A 363 4.81 -26.45 10.20
N LEU A 364 4.68 -26.13 8.90
CA LEU A 364 3.67 -26.73 8.03
C LEU A 364 3.96 -28.21 7.76
N ALA A 365 5.22 -28.62 7.61
CA ALA A 365 5.58 -30.04 7.47
C ALA A 365 5.21 -30.85 8.71
N THR A 366 5.45 -30.29 9.90
CA THR A 366 5.03 -30.90 11.17
C THR A 366 3.50 -31.06 11.23
N LEU A 367 2.75 -30.02 10.86
CA LEU A 367 1.28 -30.05 10.82
C LEU A 367 0.75 -31.13 9.84
N VAL A 368 1.38 -31.29 8.68
CA VAL A 368 1.03 -32.35 7.71
C VAL A 368 1.16 -33.73 8.36
N SER A 369 2.26 -33.98 9.09
CA SER A 369 2.51 -35.26 9.76
C SER A 369 1.54 -35.50 10.93
N GLU A 370 1.31 -34.52 11.77
CA GLU A 370 0.36 -34.60 12.88
C GLU A 370 -1.08 -34.90 12.43
N ARG A 371 -1.44 -34.51 11.20
CA ARG A 371 -2.75 -34.74 10.60
C ARG A 371 -2.80 -36.01 9.70
N ASN A 372 -1.71 -36.77 9.59
CA ASN A 372 -1.58 -37.93 8.72
C ASN A 372 -1.93 -37.59 7.25
N LEU A 373 -1.37 -36.49 6.72
CA LEU A 373 -1.65 -35.99 5.39
C LEU A 373 -0.48 -36.09 4.42
N GLU A 374 0.58 -36.86 4.73
CA GLU A 374 1.82 -36.97 3.92
C GLU A 374 1.54 -37.44 2.48
N GLY A 375 0.51 -38.29 2.28
CA GLY A 375 0.07 -38.73 0.94
C GLY A 375 -0.90 -37.77 0.24
N ALA A 376 -1.35 -36.69 0.93
CA ALA A 376 -2.37 -35.79 0.43
C ALA A 376 -1.88 -34.35 0.28
N VAL A 377 -0.89 -33.93 1.06
CA VAL A 377 -0.30 -32.58 1.01
C VAL A 377 1.14 -32.66 0.53
N SER A 378 1.47 -31.87 -0.49
CA SER A 378 2.83 -31.73 -1.01
C SER A 378 3.33 -30.29 -0.80
N LEU A 379 4.42 -30.12 -0.04
CA LEU A 379 5.12 -28.82 0.09
C LEU A 379 6.17 -28.72 -1.03
N ALA A 380 5.72 -28.29 -2.23
CA ALA A 380 6.51 -28.31 -3.47
C ALA A 380 7.68 -27.33 -3.51
N GLY A 381 7.77 -26.42 -2.52
CA GLY A 381 8.78 -25.37 -2.55
C GLY A 381 8.52 -24.34 -3.64
N GLN A 382 9.56 -23.63 -4.06
CA GLN A 382 9.46 -22.67 -5.16
C GLN A 382 9.35 -23.41 -6.49
N VAL A 383 8.31 -23.10 -7.26
CA VAL A 383 8.05 -23.68 -8.59
C VAL A 383 8.05 -22.58 -9.65
N THR A 384 8.44 -22.93 -10.86
CA THR A 384 8.49 -22.00 -12.02
C THR A 384 7.24 -22.11 -12.89
N ASN A 385 6.51 -23.23 -12.80
CA ASN A 385 5.36 -23.56 -13.65
C ASN A 385 4.03 -23.44 -12.88
N VAL A 386 3.84 -22.32 -12.16
CA VAL A 386 2.61 -22.07 -11.38
C VAL A 386 1.35 -22.10 -12.25
N PRO A 387 1.30 -21.44 -13.43
CA PRO A 387 0.10 -21.43 -14.27
C PRO A 387 -0.35 -22.84 -14.69
N GLU A 388 0.58 -23.71 -15.11
CA GLU A 388 0.28 -25.09 -15.52
C GLU A 388 -0.19 -25.94 -14.33
N ARG A 389 0.33 -25.71 -13.13
CA ARG A 389 -0.14 -26.39 -11.92
C ARG A 389 -1.56 -25.98 -11.57
N LEU A 390 -1.85 -24.70 -11.61
CA LEU A 390 -3.19 -24.18 -11.42
C LEU A 390 -4.16 -24.71 -12.48
N ALA A 391 -3.74 -24.77 -13.75
CA ALA A 391 -4.55 -25.34 -14.84
C ALA A 391 -4.93 -26.81 -14.61
N ARG A 392 -4.07 -27.59 -13.94
CA ARG A 392 -4.31 -29.00 -13.59
C ARG A 392 -5.06 -29.17 -12.27
N SER A 393 -5.25 -28.10 -11.50
CA SER A 393 -5.95 -28.15 -10.21
C SER A 393 -7.42 -27.75 -10.37
N SER A 394 -8.29 -28.37 -9.59
CA SER A 394 -9.72 -28.05 -9.59
C SER A 394 -10.01 -26.77 -8.84
N PHE A 395 -9.35 -26.59 -7.69
CA PHE A 395 -9.52 -25.42 -6.85
C PHE A 395 -8.18 -24.89 -6.34
N SER A 396 -8.19 -23.62 -5.88
CA SER A 396 -7.12 -23.03 -5.09
C SER A 396 -7.67 -22.44 -3.80
N THR A 397 -6.81 -22.23 -2.80
CA THR A 397 -7.23 -21.60 -1.55
C THR A 397 -6.39 -20.38 -1.23
N LEU A 398 -7.06 -19.34 -0.69
CA LEU A 398 -6.44 -18.16 -0.12
C LEU A 398 -6.88 -17.99 1.33
N THR A 399 -5.95 -18.18 2.26
CA THR A 399 -6.21 -18.14 3.72
C THR A 399 -5.53 -16.98 4.42
N SER A 400 -5.03 -16.00 3.67
CA SER A 400 -4.27 -14.86 4.18
C SER A 400 -5.03 -14.03 5.20
N THR A 401 -4.30 -13.46 6.17
CA THR A 401 -4.86 -12.51 7.14
C THR A 401 -5.15 -11.16 6.51
N THR A 402 -4.37 -10.77 5.52
CA THR A 402 -4.53 -9.50 4.79
C THR A 402 -3.85 -9.56 3.43
N GLU A 403 -4.41 -8.84 2.48
CA GLU A 403 -3.90 -8.71 1.11
C GLU A 403 -3.98 -7.25 0.63
N GLY A 404 -3.40 -6.98 -0.55
CA GLY A 404 -3.67 -5.75 -1.30
C GLY A 404 -4.71 -5.98 -2.39
N LEU A 405 -4.51 -7.05 -3.18
CA LEU A 405 -5.39 -7.49 -4.26
C LEU A 405 -5.54 -9.02 -4.29
N SER A 406 -4.48 -9.78 -4.01
CA SER A 406 -4.38 -11.25 -4.17
C SER A 406 -4.16 -11.68 -5.62
N LEU A 407 -2.96 -11.42 -6.16
CA LEU A 407 -2.58 -11.87 -7.51
C LEU A 407 -2.74 -13.39 -7.67
N ALA A 408 -2.46 -14.19 -6.63
CA ALA A 408 -2.64 -15.64 -6.66
C ALA A 408 -4.10 -16.05 -6.95
N VAL A 409 -5.09 -15.26 -6.53
CA VAL A 409 -6.51 -15.50 -6.89
C VAL A 409 -6.72 -15.24 -8.37
N ILE A 410 -6.19 -14.15 -8.90
CA ILE A 410 -6.33 -13.81 -10.32
C ILE A 410 -5.60 -14.82 -11.21
N GLU A 411 -4.37 -15.20 -10.83
CA GLU A 411 -3.59 -16.25 -11.52
C GLU A 411 -4.34 -17.59 -11.51
N SER A 412 -4.98 -17.94 -10.39
CA SER A 412 -5.83 -19.12 -10.29
C SER A 412 -7.00 -19.05 -11.28
N MET A 413 -7.72 -17.94 -11.31
CA MET A 413 -8.84 -17.71 -12.22
C MET A 413 -8.39 -17.72 -13.69
N ALA A 414 -7.25 -17.12 -14.01
CA ALA A 414 -6.66 -17.10 -15.35
C ALA A 414 -6.35 -18.52 -15.86
N ALA A 415 -5.99 -19.43 -14.97
CA ALA A 415 -5.76 -20.84 -15.24
C ALA A 415 -7.05 -21.70 -15.16
N GLY A 416 -8.23 -21.09 -15.01
CA GLY A 416 -9.50 -21.81 -14.84
C GLY A 416 -9.57 -22.64 -13.56
N CYS A 417 -8.73 -22.37 -12.57
CA CYS A 417 -8.75 -23.01 -11.25
C CYS A 417 -9.65 -22.17 -10.32
N ILE A 418 -10.60 -22.80 -9.66
CA ILE A 418 -11.61 -22.08 -8.88
C ILE A 418 -11.05 -21.63 -7.53
N PRO A 419 -10.96 -20.32 -7.26
CA PRO A 419 -10.48 -19.84 -5.97
C PRO A 419 -11.56 -19.96 -4.89
N ILE A 420 -11.16 -20.47 -3.72
CA ILE A 420 -11.94 -20.48 -2.49
C ILE A 420 -11.14 -19.68 -1.47
N ALA A 421 -11.58 -18.46 -1.20
CA ALA A 421 -10.79 -17.48 -0.47
C ALA A 421 -11.48 -17.02 0.81
N TYR A 422 -10.71 -16.76 1.86
CA TYR A 422 -11.22 -16.02 3.01
C TYR A 422 -11.69 -14.62 2.62
N ASP A 423 -12.73 -14.15 3.31
CA ASP A 423 -13.16 -12.75 3.27
C ASP A 423 -12.15 -11.84 4.00
N THR A 424 -10.96 -11.77 3.42
CA THR A 424 -9.89 -10.96 3.98
C THR A 424 -9.84 -9.57 3.36
N LYS A 425 -9.42 -8.58 4.10
CA LYS A 425 -9.11 -7.24 3.58
C LYS A 425 -7.66 -7.21 3.07
N TYR A 426 -7.46 -6.86 1.80
CA TYR A 426 -8.39 -6.43 0.77
C TYR A 426 -8.32 -7.39 -0.42
N GLY A 427 -9.19 -7.22 -1.42
CA GLY A 427 -9.04 -7.81 -2.75
C GLY A 427 -9.99 -8.95 -3.09
N PRO A 428 -10.12 -10.05 -2.32
CA PRO A 428 -10.93 -11.18 -2.74
C PRO A 428 -12.37 -10.82 -3.13
N ARG A 429 -13.06 -9.95 -2.38
CA ARG A 429 -14.41 -9.47 -2.73
C ARG A 429 -14.46 -8.60 -3.99
N ASP A 430 -13.35 -7.97 -4.35
CA ASP A 430 -13.27 -7.16 -5.58
C ASP A 430 -13.00 -8.02 -6.82
N ILE A 431 -12.56 -9.27 -6.63
CA ILE A 431 -12.19 -10.20 -7.70
C ILE A 431 -13.28 -11.27 -7.88
N ILE A 432 -13.72 -11.90 -6.78
CA ILE A 432 -14.59 -13.06 -6.76
C ILE A 432 -16.05 -12.66 -6.64
N THR A 433 -16.88 -13.14 -7.57
CA THR A 433 -18.33 -13.19 -7.43
C THR A 433 -18.70 -14.57 -6.87
N HIS A 434 -19.09 -14.60 -5.58
CA HIS A 434 -19.37 -15.83 -4.85
C HIS A 434 -20.37 -16.74 -5.57
N GLY A 435 -20.02 -18.00 -5.75
CA GLY A 435 -20.81 -19.03 -6.43
C GLY A 435 -20.89 -18.88 -7.96
N VAL A 436 -20.14 -17.95 -8.55
CA VAL A 436 -20.10 -17.73 -10.00
C VAL A 436 -18.72 -18.06 -10.58
N ASN A 437 -17.67 -17.44 -10.05
CA ASN A 437 -16.29 -17.61 -10.52
C ASN A 437 -15.30 -17.97 -9.41
N GLY A 438 -15.81 -18.28 -8.22
CA GLY A 438 -15.07 -18.61 -7.02
C GLY A 438 -15.96 -18.49 -5.79
N TYR A 439 -15.37 -18.66 -4.62
CA TYR A 439 -16.08 -18.59 -3.36
C TYR A 439 -15.36 -17.68 -2.37
N ILE A 440 -16.15 -16.92 -1.60
CA ILE A 440 -15.71 -16.16 -0.44
C ILE A 440 -16.26 -16.87 0.80
N VAL A 441 -15.40 -17.19 1.75
CA VAL A 441 -15.76 -17.84 3.02
C VAL A 441 -15.34 -17.00 4.21
N ASP A 442 -15.94 -17.27 5.36
CA ASP A 442 -15.69 -16.51 6.59
C ASP A 442 -14.21 -16.47 6.96
N TYR A 443 -13.72 -15.27 7.24
CA TYR A 443 -12.34 -15.04 7.61
C TYR A 443 -11.91 -15.85 8.83
N GLY A 444 -10.78 -16.55 8.70
CA GLY A 444 -10.15 -17.28 9.79
C GLY A 444 -10.85 -18.58 10.21
N ASN A 445 -11.83 -19.05 9.41
CA ASN A 445 -12.59 -20.27 9.70
C ASN A 445 -12.23 -21.43 8.76
N PRO A 446 -11.31 -22.35 9.18
CA PRO A 446 -10.92 -23.51 8.36
C PRO A 446 -12.06 -24.51 8.13
N HIS A 447 -13.05 -24.58 9.02
CA HIS A 447 -14.22 -25.45 8.84
C HIS A 447 -15.13 -24.94 7.72
N ALA A 448 -15.44 -23.63 7.69
CA ALA A 448 -16.19 -23.03 6.60
C ALA A 448 -15.45 -23.17 5.25
N LEU A 449 -14.11 -23.09 5.27
CA LEU A 449 -13.30 -23.35 4.08
C LEU A 449 -13.44 -24.82 3.63
N ALA A 450 -13.43 -25.78 4.56
CA ALA A 450 -13.59 -27.21 4.25
C ALA A 450 -14.98 -27.52 3.71
N GLU A 451 -16.03 -26.97 4.30
CA GLU A 451 -17.42 -27.11 3.85
C GLU A 451 -17.55 -26.60 2.40
N GLN A 452 -17.01 -25.42 2.11
CA GLN A 452 -17.08 -24.82 0.78
C GLN A 452 -16.26 -25.61 -0.27
N ILE A 453 -15.10 -26.17 0.11
CA ILE A 453 -14.34 -27.08 -0.77
C ILE A 453 -15.17 -28.33 -1.05
N SER A 454 -15.78 -28.97 -0.04
CA SER A 454 -16.59 -30.16 -0.19
C SER A 454 -17.82 -29.90 -1.06
N GLU A 455 -18.50 -28.78 -0.88
CA GLU A 455 -19.62 -28.35 -1.72
C GLU A 455 -19.19 -28.20 -3.18
N PHE A 456 -18.08 -27.48 -3.44
CA PHE A 456 -17.56 -27.32 -4.79
C PHE A 456 -17.18 -28.65 -5.44
N LEU A 457 -16.50 -29.56 -4.72
CA LEU A 457 -16.12 -30.87 -5.24
C LEU A 457 -17.33 -31.73 -5.59
N SER A 458 -18.46 -31.55 -4.91
CA SER A 458 -19.71 -32.28 -5.14
C SER A 458 -20.56 -31.74 -6.31
N LEU A 459 -20.20 -30.62 -6.90
CA LEU A 459 -20.90 -30.07 -8.07
C LEU A 459 -20.71 -30.98 -9.31
N ASP A 460 -21.69 -30.96 -10.21
CA ASP A 460 -21.57 -31.59 -11.51
C ASP A 460 -20.55 -30.87 -12.42
N GLU A 461 -19.98 -31.60 -13.39
CA GLU A 461 -18.95 -31.03 -14.27
C GLU A 461 -19.45 -29.90 -15.17
N THR A 462 -20.71 -29.85 -15.53
CA THR A 462 -21.28 -28.76 -16.32
C THR A 462 -21.24 -27.47 -15.52
N THR A 463 -21.64 -27.50 -14.24
CA THR A 463 -21.57 -26.37 -13.32
C THR A 463 -20.14 -25.93 -13.08
N LYS A 464 -19.22 -26.86 -12.79
CA LYS A 464 -17.78 -26.57 -12.61
C LYS A 464 -17.17 -25.92 -13.86
N LYS A 465 -17.51 -26.43 -15.06
CA LYS A 465 -17.04 -25.87 -16.33
C LYS A 465 -17.53 -24.43 -16.50
N GLY A 466 -18.81 -24.15 -16.26
CA GLY A 466 -19.34 -22.79 -16.34
C GLY A 466 -18.65 -21.82 -15.36
N MET A 467 -18.35 -22.28 -14.14
CA MET A 467 -17.61 -21.47 -13.16
C MET A 467 -16.17 -21.18 -13.64
N ARG A 468 -15.49 -22.17 -14.22
CA ARG A 468 -14.11 -21.98 -14.77
C ARG A 468 -14.10 -20.97 -15.91
N GLU A 469 -15.06 -21.05 -16.83
CA GLU A 469 -15.21 -20.09 -17.92
C GLU A 469 -15.44 -18.66 -17.37
N ALA A 470 -16.33 -18.52 -16.39
CA ALA A 470 -16.58 -17.24 -15.72
C ALA A 470 -15.33 -16.71 -14.98
N ALA A 471 -14.52 -17.61 -14.38
CA ALA A 471 -13.27 -17.23 -13.73
C ALA A 471 -12.25 -16.69 -14.74
N VAL A 472 -12.04 -17.38 -15.85
CA VAL A 472 -11.11 -16.95 -16.91
C VAL A 472 -11.55 -15.60 -17.50
N VAL A 473 -12.84 -15.42 -17.78
CA VAL A 473 -13.39 -14.14 -18.27
C VAL A 473 -13.10 -13.01 -17.27
N ARG A 474 -13.34 -13.26 -15.97
CA ARG A 474 -13.07 -12.26 -14.93
C ARG A 474 -11.59 -11.92 -14.79
N ALA A 475 -10.70 -12.92 -14.92
CA ALA A 475 -9.25 -12.70 -14.82
C ALA A 475 -8.74 -11.73 -15.91
N ARG A 476 -9.35 -11.70 -17.10
CA ARG A 476 -8.99 -10.79 -18.19
C ARG A 476 -9.13 -9.32 -17.81
N ASP A 477 -10.00 -8.98 -16.88
CA ASP A 477 -10.10 -7.61 -16.37
C ASP A 477 -8.79 -7.14 -15.69
N PHE A 478 -7.87 -8.04 -15.39
CA PHE A 478 -6.60 -7.79 -14.71
C PHE A 478 -5.38 -8.09 -15.59
N ASP A 479 -5.54 -8.26 -16.90
CA ASP A 479 -4.41 -8.40 -17.82
C ASP A 479 -3.64 -7.08 -18.01
N SER A 480 -2.54 -7.15 -18.75
CA SER A 480 -1.64 -6.02 -18.95
C SER A 480 -2.31 -4.86 -19.71
N GLU A 481 -3.18 -5.16 -20.69
CA GLU A 481 -3.89 -4.17 -21.49
C GLU A 481 -4.89 -3.38 -20.67
N HIS A 482 -5.76 -4.08 -19.92
CA HIS A 482 -6.76 -3.43 -19.06
C HIS A 482 -6.11 -2.63 -17.92
N ALA A 483 -5.00 -3.13 -17.35
CA ALA A 483 -4.26 -2.40 -16.34
C ALA A 483 -3.68 -1.10 -16.91
N TYR A 484 -3.04 -1.15 -18.08
CA TYR A 484 -2.54 0.06 -18.75
C TYR A 484 -3.65 1.04 -19.09
N ALA A 485 -4.78 0.57 -19.64
CA ALA A 485 -5.92 1.43 -19.97
C ALA A 485 -6.44 2.22 -18.75
N ARG A 486 -6.52 1.57 -17.57
CA ARG A 486 -6.89 2.25 -16.31
C ARG A 486 -5.87 3.29 -15.90
N TRP A 487 -4.57 2.98 -15.99
CA TRP A 487 -3.51 3.94 -15.69
C TRP A 487 -3.58 5.15 -16.63
N LYS A 488 -3.75 4.90 -17.93
CA LYS A 488 -3.89 5.95 -18.94
C LYS A 488 -5.05 6.87 -18.60
N ALA A 489 -6.23 6.32 -18.35
CA ALA A 489 -7.41 7.11 -17.97
C ALA A 489 -7.17 7.94 -16.70
N ALA A 490 -6.55 7.36 -15.67
CA ALA A 490 -6.25 8.06 -14.42
C ALA A 490 -5.23 9.20 -14.58
N LEU A 491 -4.28 9.06 -15.51
CA LEU A 491 -3.26 10.08 -15.78
C LEU A 491 -3.78 11.22 -16.69
N GLU A 492 -4.77 10.95 -17.52
CA GLU A 492 -5.43 11.92 -18.40
C GLU A 492 -6.44 12.81 -17.68
N GLU A 493 -6.94 12.39 -16.52
CA GLU A 493 -7.78 13.24 -15.70
C GLU A 493 -7.01 14.50 -15.30
N PRO A 494 -7.58 15.72 -15.50
CA PRO A 494 -6.92 16.95 -15.15
C PRO A 494 -6.71 17.01 -13.63
N VAL A 495 -5.51 16.72 -13.20
CA VAL A 495 -5.10 16.96 -11.80
C VAL A 495 -4.95 18.46 -11.63
N LYS A 496 -5.83 19.09 -10.86
CA LYS A 496 -5.58 20.43 -10.37
C LYS A 496 -4.36 20.36 -9.47
N VAL A 497 -3.20 20.73 -10.00
CA VAL A 497 -1.97 20.86 -9.24
C VAL A 497 -2.24 21.91 -8.16
N HIS A 498 -2.46 21.46 -6.95
CA HIS A 498 -2.36 22.32 -5.78
C HIS A 498 -0.89 22.30 -5.36
N ASP A 499 -0.14 23.28 -5.84
CA ASP A 499 1.05 23.68 -5.10
C ASP A 499 0.59 24.02 -3.68
N PRO A 500 1.04 23.29 -2.66
CA PRO A 500 0.73 23.65 -1.29
C PRO A 500 1.41 24.98 -1.03
N LYS A 501 0.67 26.08 -1.16
CA LYS A 501 1.17 27.36 -0.68
C LYS A 501 1.60 27.16 0.76
N PRO A 502 2.80 27.58 1.15
CA PRO A 502 3.25 27.45 2.52
C PRO A 502 2.24 28.16 3.42
N PHE A 503 1.41 27.38 4.09
CA PHE A 503 0.44 27.88 5.04
C PHE A 503 1.15 27.95 6.38
N LYS A 504 1.50 29.18 6.81
CA LYS A 504 1.89 29.43 8.20
C LYS A 504 0.63 29.22 9.05
N SER A 505 0.39 27.99 9.48
CA SER A 505 -0.65 27.70 10.45
C SER A 505 -0.30 28.37 11.79
N PRO A 506 -1.22 29.07 12.42
CA PRO A 506 -1.03 29.40 13.82
C PRO A 506 -0.92 28.08 14.60
N ASN A 507 -0.01 28.01 15.57
CA ASN A 507 0.15 26.81 16.42
C ASN A 507 -1.16 26.37 17.09
N TYR A 508 -2.12 27.29 17.20
CA TYR A 508 -3.44 27.09 17.82
C TYR A 508 -4.55 27.80 17.05
N ALA A 509 -5.70 27.13 16.89
CA ALA A 509 -6.96 27.73 16.46
C ALA A 509 -7.86 27.90 17.69
N ARG A 510 -8.25 29.13 17.98
CA ARG A 510 -9.11 29.44 19.15
C ARG A 510 -10.56 29.21 18.77
N VAL A 511 -11.26 28.42 19.60
CA VAL A 511 -12.70 28.21 19.50
C VAL A 511 -13.42 29.28 20.29
N ARG A 512 -14.40 29.91 19.69
CA ARG A 512 -15.30 30.88 20.34
C ARG A 512 -16.49 30.15 20.94
N THR A 513 -17.11 29.26 20.16
CA THR A 513 -18.26 28.47 20.59
C THR A 513 -18.13 27.05 20.06
N LEU A 514 -18.50 26.06 20.89
CA LEU A 514 -18.55 24.65 20.56
C LEU A 514 -19.88 24.09 21.03
N ALA A 515 -20.61 23.40 20.14
CA ALA A 515 -21.71 22.54 20.51
C ALA A 515 -21.39 21.11 20.11
N ILE A 516 -21.68 20.17 20.99
CA ILE A 516 -21.49 18.72 20.79
C ILE A 516 -22.86 18.06 20.94
N THR A 517 -23.34 17.43 19.84
CA THR A 517 -24.64 16.78 19.81
C THR A 517 -24.45 15.29 19.50
N PRO A 518 -24.78 14.38 20.43
CA PRO A 518 -24.77 12.95 20.16
C PRO A 518 -25.83 12.60 19.11
N GLY A 519 -25.42 11.92 18.03
CA GLY A 519 -26.30 11.30 17.05
C GLY A 519 -26.39 9.77 17.25
N LYS A 520 -27.09 9.09 16.36
CA LYS A 520 -27.21 7.62 16.41
C LYS A 520 -25.87 6.93 16.09
N ASP A 521 -25.22 7.33 14.99
CA ASP A 521 -24.02 6.65 14.46
C ASP A 521 -22.76 7.54 14.52
N ALA A 522 -22.91 8.81 14.86
CA ALA A 522 -21.83 9.79 14.90
C ALA A 522 -22.11 10.90 15.92
N VAL A 523 -21.05 11.49 16.46
CA VAL A 523 -21.13 12.74 17.21
C VAL A 523 -21.01 13.93 16.24
N GLN A 524 -21.89 14.91 16.41
CA GLN A 524 -21.89 16.15 15.63
C GLN A 524 -21.22 17.25 16.45
N LEU A 525 -20.28 17.96 15.83
CA LEU A 525 -19.63 19.13 16.43
C LEU A 525 -19.91 20.37 15.58
N ALA A 526 -20.49 21.40 16.20
CA ALA A 526 -20.61 22.72 15.60
C ALA A 526 -19.60 23.68 16.25
N ILE A 527 -18.69 24.21 15.44
CA ILE A 527 -17.55 25.01 15.91
C ILE A 527 -17.60 26.41 15.27
N VAL A 528 -17.52 27.44 16.12
CA VAL A 528 -17.23 28.82 15.68
C VAL A 528 -15.83 29.19 16.14
N PHE A 529 -14.99 29.65 15.21
CA PHE A 529 -13.63 30.08 15.53
C PHE A 529 -13.60 31.56 15.94
N ALA A 530 -12.68 31.91 16.85
CA ALA A 530 -12.52 33.29 17.32
C ALA A 530 -11.82 34.17 16.29
N ASP A 531 -10.93 33.59 15.47
CA ASP A 531 -10.08 34.30 14.49
C ASP A 531 -10.51 33.91 13.06
N GLU A 532 -11.74 34.24 12.67
CA GLU A 532 -12.33 33.81 11.36
C GLU A 532 -11.51 34.26 10.14
N GLU A 533 -10.86 35.43 10.20
CA GLU A 533 -10.06 36.01 9.10
C GLU A 533 -8.83 35.14 8.75
N LYS A 534 -8.36 34.31 9.71
CA LYS A 534 -7.17 33.45 9.54
C LYS A 534 -7.50 32.06 9.04
N ILE A 535 -8.78 31.69 9.01
CA ILE A 535 -9.26 30.36 8.65
C ILE A 535 -10.01 30.46 7.33
N ASP A 536 -9.38 30.01 6.24
CA ASP A 536 -10.00 30.00 4.91
C ASP A 536 -11.18 29.02 4.84
N ASN A 537 -12.35 29.54 4.55
CA ASN A 537 -13.67 29.04 4.89
C ASN A 537 -14.18 27.77 4.18
N LYS A 538 -13.46 27.17 3.22
CA LYS A 538 -14.09 26.17 2.36
C LYS A 538 -13.60 24.74 2.50
N ASN A 539 -12.52 24.47 3.20
CA ASN A 539 -11.84 23.18 3.16
C ASN A 539 -11.20 22.79 4.51
N LEU A 540 -11.96 22.86 5.61
CA LEU A 540 -11.46 22.48 6.93
C LEU A 540 -11.75 21.01 7.24
N ARG A 541 -10.87 20.39 8.01
CA ARG A 541 -11.02 19.08 8.62
C ARG A 541 -10.67 19.13 10.10
N LEU A 542 -11.39 18.36 10.90
CA LEU A 542 -10.94 17.99 12.22
C LEU A 542 -10.00 16.79 12.13
N VAL A 543 -8.94 16.83 12.88
CA VAL A 543 -7.98 15.74 13.03
C VAL A 543 -7.98 15.29 14.48
N LEU A 544 -8.31 14.04 14.72
CA LEU A 544 -8.25 13.38 16.00
C LEU A 544 -6.94 12.59 16.06
N LYS A 545 -5.99 13.04 16.87
CA LYS A 545 -4.69 12.39 17.03
C LYS A 545 -4.61 11.68 18.37
N ASP A 546 -4.44 10.35 18.36
CA ASP A 546 -4.19 9.57 19.57
C ASP A 546 -2.86 9.99 20.22
N ARG A 547 -2.86 10.21 21.53
CA ARG A 547 -1.65 10.58 22.29
C ARG A 547 -0.66 9.44 22.43
N ALA A 548 -1.13 8.21 22.46
CA ALA A 548 -0.34 7.03 22.77
C ALA A 548 0.17 6.28 21.53
N SER A 549 -0.31 6.63 20.32
CA SER A 549 0.04 5.92 19.10
C SER A 549 0.11 6.86 17.88
N ASN A 550 0.51 6.29 16.74
CA ASN A 550 0.50 7.00 15.46
C ASN A 550 -0.89 7.06 14.81
N TYR A 551 -1.93 6.56 15.48
CA TYR A 551 -3.28 6.59 14.96
C TYR A 551 -3.83 8.01 14.90
N PHE A 552 -4.51 8.32 13.80
CA PHE A 552 -5.32 9.52 13.65
C PHE A 552 -6.54 9.23 12.77
N ALA A 553 -7.59 10.00 12.96
CA ALA A 553 -8.74 10.05 12.08
C ALA A 553 -9.00 11.50 11.65
N GLN A 554 -9.64 11.68 10.51
CA GLN A 554 -10.06 13.00 10.05
C GLN A 554 -11.57 12.99 9.87
N ALA A 555 -12.23 14.05 10.34
CA ALA A 555 -13.63 14.29 10.07
C ALA A 555 -13.74 15.48 9.11
N PHE A 556 -14.49 15.30 8.03
CA PHE A 556 -14.81 16.40 7.13
C PHE A 556 -15.87 17.32 7.75
N SER A 557 -15.84 18.58 7.41
CA SER A 557 -17.07 19.35 7.43
C SER A 557 -18.05 18.67 6.45
N THR A 558 -19.30 18.51 6.83
CA THR A 558 -20.35 18.02 5.92
C THR A 558 -20.40 18.88 4.65
N PRO A 559 -20.88 18.40 3.48
CA PRO A 559 -20.97 19.21 2.27
C PRO A 559 -21.73 20.53 2.46
N ASP A 560 -22.72 20.55 3.36
CA ASP A 560 -23.45 21.73 3.84
C ASP A 560 -22.88 22.24 5.17
N GLY A 561 -21.64 21.88 5.48
CA GLY A 561 -21.07 21.87 6.82
C GLY A 561 -20.58 23.22 7.33
N TRP A 562 -20.82 24.30 6.61
CA TRP A 562 -20.65 25.63 7.15
C TRP A 562 -21.86 26.49 6.85
N GLN A 563 -22.33 27.21 7.84
CA GLN A 563 -23.42 28.18 7.70
C GLN A 563 -22.88 29.53 8.12
N ARG A 564 -23.05 30.53 7.29
CA ARG A 564 -22.75 31.91 7.64
C ARG A 564 -24.03 32.57 8.14
N THR A 565 -23.99 32.99 9.39
CA THR A 565 -24.94 33.96 9.94
C THR A 565 -24.38 35.38 9.75
N ASP A 566 -25.16 36.40 9.99
CA ASP A 566 -24.80 37.79 9.69
C ASP A 566 -23.44 38.25 10.28
N ASP A 567 -23.00 37.64 11.39
CA ASP A 567 -21.78 37.99 12.11
C ASP A 567 -20.75 36.85 12.33
N ARG A 568 -21.07 35.59 11.92
CA ARG A 568 -20.16 34.46 12.18
C ARG A 568 -20.37 33.26 11.25
N THR A 569 -19.31 32.44 11.12
CA THR A 569 -19.37 31.17 10.40
C THR A 569 -19.37 29.99 11.37
N VAL A 570 -20.37 29.12 11.26
CA VAL A 570 -20.46 27.88 12.01
C VAL A 570 -19.98 26.72 11.12
N TYR A 571 -19.02 25.96 11.62
CA TYR A 571 -18.49 24.77 10.96
C TYR A 571 -19.07 23.50 11.63
N ASN A 572 -19.74 22.66 10.86
CA ASN A 572 -20.31 21.42 11.34
C ASN A 572 -19.45 20.23 10.91
N PHE A 573 -19.11 19.37 11.86
CA PHE A 573 -18.34 18.16 11.64
C PHE A 573 -19.09 16.96 12.19
N SER A 574 -19.06 15.84 11.44
CA SER A 574 -19.62 14.56 11.88
C SER A 574 -18.48 13.57 12.10
N ILE A 575 -18.35 13.03 13.31
CA ILE A 575 -17.33 12.05 13.68
C ILE A 575 -18.03 10.73 13.99
N PRO A 576 -17.89 9.70 13.14
CA PRO A 576 -18.47 8.38 13.42
C PRO A 576 -17.95 7.79 14.73
N TYR A 577 -18.83 7.20 15.54
CA TYR A 577 -18.42 6.51 16.79
C TYR A 577 -17.42 5.39 16.53
N ALA A 578 -17.48 4.76 15.37
CA ALA A 578 -16.52 3.75 14.94
C ALA A 578 -15.05 4.22 14.97
N VAL A 579 -14.78 5.51 14.88
CA VAL A 579 -13.43 6.10 15.09
C VAL A 579 -12.86 5.74 16.45
N PHE A 580 -13.72 5.57 17.45
CA PHE A 580 -13.36 5.32 18.84
C PHE A 580 -13.50 3.85 19.27
N SER A 581 -14.01 2.96 18.42
CA SER A 581 -14.45 1.59 18.75
C SER A 581 -13.37 0.68 19.32
N GLN A 582 -12.09 0.99 19.14
CA GLN A 582 -10.96 0.21 19.70
C GLN A 582 -10.09 1.04 20.64
N SER A 583 -10.67 2.02 21.25
CA SER A 583 -9.91 3.09 21.90
C SER A 583 -10.23 3.26 23.39
N ALA A 584 -10.81 2.23 24.07
CA ALA A 584 -11.12 2.31 25.50
C ALA A 584 -9.93 2.84 26.33
N GLY A 585 -10.16 3.88 27.12
CA GLY A 585 -9.15 4.55 27.94
C GLY A 585 -8.21 5.50 27.19
N ARG A 586 -8.23 5.54 25.85
CA ARG A 586 -7.37 6.43 25.05
C ARG A 586 -7.83 7.87 25.07
N LYS A 587 -6.86 8.77 24.84
CA LYS A 587 -7.09 10.21 24.74
C LYS A 587 -6.64 10.71 23.38
N PHE A 588 -7.50 11.49 22.73
CA PHE A 588 -7.21 12.13 21.45
C PHE A 588 -7.10 13.64 21.63
N ASP A 589 -6.12 14.23 20.96
CA ASP A 589 -6.05 15.68 20.77
C ASP A 589 -6.80 16.06 19.50
N VAL A 590 -7.59 17.12 19.58
CA VAL A 590 -8.39 17.62 18.46
C VAL A 590 -7.67 18.80 17.82
N HIS A 591 -7.44 18.69 16.51
CA HIS A 591 -6.80 19.69 15.69
C HIS A 591 -7.74 20.08 14.54
N VAL A 592 -7.50 21.25 13.97
CA VAL A 592 -8.08 21.65 12.69
C VAL A 592 -6.98 21.76 11.64
N ARG A 593 -7.27 21.36 10.43
CA ARG A 593 -6.36 21.40 9.28
C ARG A 593 -7.11 21.90 8.05
N LYS A 594 -6.42 22.66 7.20
CA LYS A 594 -6.91 22.99 5.85
C LYS A 594 -6.63 21.84 4.90
N ILE A 595 -7.60 21.50 4.03
CA ILE A 595 -7.40 20.49 2.97
C ILE A 595 -6.31 20.98 2.00
N GLY A 596 -5.35 20.11 1.67
CA GLY A 596 -4.22 20.43 0.79
C GLY A 596 -3.04 21.12 1.48
N ALA A 597 -3.11 21.39 2.79
CA ALA A 597 -1.96 21.86 3.57
C ALA A 597 -1.11 20.66 4.04
N ALA A 598 0.20 20.88 4.27
CA ALA A 598 1.07 19.87 4.87
C ALA A 598 0.53 19.41 6.23
N TRP A 599 0.90 18.19 6.63
CA TRP A 599 0.41 17.59 7.89
C TRP A 599 0.75 18.45 9.11
N GLU A 600 1.93 19.03 9.13
CA GLU A 600 2.45 19.89 10.20
C GLU A 600 1.68 21.20 10.31
N ALA A 601 1.01 21.62 9.25
CA ALA A 601 0.19 22.83 9.22
C ALA A 601 -1.19 22.66 9.89
N LYS A 602 -1.35 21.66 10.79
CA LYS A 602 -2.54 21.51 11.63
C LYS A 602 -2.43 22.40 12.89
N ALA A 603 -3.51 23.10 13.18
CA ALA A 603 -3.63 23.88 14.41
C ALA A 603 -4.35 23.09 15.49
N ARG A 604 -3.81 23.07 16.71
CA ARG A 604 -4.49 22.48 17.85
C ARG A 604 -5.66 23.36 18.30
N LEU A 605 -6.83 22.77 18.53
CA LEU A 605 -7.97 23.53 18.99
C LEU A 605 -7.82 23.92 20.45
N LYS A 606 -8.06 25.19 20.77
CA LYS A 606 -8.15 25.72 22.14
C LYS A 606 -9.59 26.09 22.46
N LEU A 607 -10.08 25.56 23.59
CA LEU A 607 -11.40 25.89 24.13
C LEU A 607 -11.34 27.06 25.09
N PRO A 608 -12.37 27.93 25.11
CA PRO A 608 -12.54 28.93 26.16
C PRO A 608 -12.76 28.26 27.54
N SER A 609 -12.49 29.00 28.60
CA SER A 609 -12.64 28.51 29.98
C SER A 609 -14.10 28.24 30.39
N THR A 610 -15.03 28.73 29.61
CA THR A 610 -16.48 28.59 29.84
C THR A 610 -17.08 27.28 29.31
N ILE A 611 -16.28 26.43 28.65
CA ILE A 611 -16.75 25.13 28.15
C ILE A 611 -16.34 24.04 29.15
N ASP A 612 -17.34 23.46 29.81
CA ASP A 612 -17.19 22.31 30.68
C ASP A 612 -17.00 20.99 29.90
N ALA A 613 -16.60 19.93 30.59
CA ALA A 613 -16.53 18.62 30.00
C ALA A 613 -17.95 18.13 29.61
N ILE A 614 -18.06 17.55 28.41
CA ILE A 614 -19.32 16.97 27.90
C ILE A 614 -19.12 15.47 27.78
N GLU A 615 -19.94 14.70 28.43
CA GLU A 615 -19.94 13.24 28.32
C GLU A 615 -21.13 12.75 27.52
N ALA A 616 -20.86 11.94 26.50
CA ALA A 616 -21.89 11.37 25.66
C ALA A 616 -21.41 10.07 24.98
N ASN A 617 -22.22 9.04 25.02
CA ASN A 617 -22.00 7.75 24.33
C ASN A 617 -20.58 7.17 24.57
N GLY A 618 -20.13 7.11 25.82
CA GLY A 618 -18.82 6.58 26.17
C GLY A 618 -17.63 7.49 25.82
N LEU A 619 -17.87 8.72 25.45
CA LEU A 619 -16.86 9.74 25.15
C LEU A 619 -16.95 10.89 26.16
N SER A 620 -15.80 11.30 26.69
CA SER A 620 -15.66 12.51 27.49
C SER A 620 -14.87 13.55 26.69
N TRP A 621 -15.52 14.63 26.31
CA TRP A 621 -14.93 15.75 25.60
C TRP A 621 -14.58 16.84 26.61
N PHE A 622 -13.34 17.26 26.66
CA PHE A 622 -12.87 18.13 27.73
C PHE A 622 -11.80 19.12 27.28
N ARG A 623 -11.68 20.18 28.07
CA ARG A 623 -10.60 21.13 28.03
C ARG A 623 -9.47 20.65 28.94
N THR A 624 -8.23 20.56 28.41
CA THR A 624 -7.05 20.25 29.25
C THR A 624 -6.67 21.45 30.12
N GLU A 625 -5.80 21.26 31.11
CA GLU A 625 -5.20 22.35 31.91
C GLU A 625 -4.53 23.44 31.07
N TYR A 626 -3.98 23.08 29.91
CA TYR A 626 -3.39 24.00 28.94
C TYR A 626 -4.41 24.63 27.97
N GLY A 627 -5.71 24.43 28.20
CA GLY A 627 -6.79 24.95 27.37
C GLY A 627 -7.05 24.22 26.07
N ASN A 628 -6.42 23.06 25.83
CA ASN A 628 -6.57 22.33 24.56
C ASN A 628 -7.84 21.47 24.57
N PHE A 629 -8.48 21.32 23.41
CA PHE A 629 -9.62 20.45 23.20
C PHE A 629 -9.15 19.01 23.03
N SER A 630 -9.73 18.11 23.80
CA SER A 630 -9.40 16.69 23.78
C SER A 630 -10.65 15.84 24.04
N VAL A 631 -10.59 14.57 23.59
CA VAL A 631 -11.61 13.58 23.87
C VAL A 631 -10.97 12.34 24.50
N LYS A 632 -11.60 11.79 25.50
CA LYS A 632 -11.22 10.51 26.17
C LYS A 632 -12.33 9.49 25.92
N CYS A 633 -11.94 8.31 25.45
CA CYS A 633 -12.84 7.16 25.39
C CYS A 633 -12.99 6.58 26.78
N LEU A 634 -14.20 6.58 27.31
CA LEU A 634 -14.50 5.97 28.60
C LEU A 634 -14.52 4.45 28.44
N ALA A 635 -14.10 3.71 29.47
CA ALA A 635 -14.30 2.28 29.49
C ALA A 635 -15.81 2.01 29.51
N VAL A 636 -16.29 1.16 28.60
CA VAL A 636 -17.66 0.65 28.71
C VAL A 636 -17.69 -0.15 30.00
N ALA A 637 -18.51 0.26 30.96
CA ALA A 637 -18.79 -0.58 32.08
C ALA A 637 -19.40 -1.87 31.54
N ASN A 638 -18.70 -3.00 31.72
CA ASN A 638 -19.28 -4.31 31.42
C ASN A 638 -20.50 -4.47 32.33
N GLU A 639 -21.69 -4.32 31.76
CA GLU A 639 -22.92 -4.85 32.35
C GLU A 639 -23.03 -6.34 32.05
#